data_7130ab2d38e34392e33936700ba0f878
#
_entry.id   7130ab2d38e34392e33936700ba0f878
#
_cell.length_a   1.000
_cell.length_b   1.000
_cell.length_c   1.000
_cell.angle_alpha   90.00
_cell.angle_beta   90.00
_cell.angle_gamma   90.00
#
_symmetry.space_group_name_H-M   'P 1'
#
loop_
_entity.id
_entity.type
_entity.pdbx_description
1 polymer ?
#
loop_
_entity_poly.entity_id
_entity_poly.type
_entity_poly.pdbx_seq_one_letter_code
_entity_poly.pdbx_strand_id
1 'polypeptide(L)'
;MSYKILSIILVIGTILAYITPETMPITAQTTSTVSNAANSYPISQNEWVEQQLQLLSPDERLGQLFMVAAYSNKDETHTNEISRLIQQYKIGGLIFFQGTANRQASLTNYYQSSSRVPLLITIDGEWGLNMRLSNTPAFPHQLTLGAIQDNGLIREMGSEIAAECKRLGIHVNFAPVVDINLNPNNPVIGDRSFGEDKYNVAQKAIAYMEGMENNGIMACAKHFPGHGDTDKDSHKTLPSVSHNIDQLHSIDLYPFQQLIARGVSGVMVAHLSVPAVDNTSLPNSNQTIPTTLSPKAIQQLLQQELGFSGLVYTDALNMKGVAGFYEPGVVDVKALLAGNDVLLFSENVPRAIEEIKKAIQRNEISQENIDQRVRKILKAKYRAGLHQYKPIDLNNIDTDLNNRNALLINQRLAENAITLVRDDNHQIPFGNLEQKRFASLSVDAPTLTDFQYALDRYAFFAHHTLKNSDPQANFDRKFNILKSYSHVIVSIHRTNKSASKDYGIDQKTQDLIRNLQSVTNVTVVIFGTPYSLQLFDKTPTLVMGYEDTHDFQSFAAQMLFGGISARGRLPVTASPYAVAGQGLLTTTPTRFKYTIPEDVGIQLGDLEQGIDRIMQEGMRTQAMPGGVILVAKDGKVIFEKFYGYHTYTSGKAVKTSDIYDLASVTKITCTVPCLMKMYDTGTFNTSARLKDYLPELANTNKGNLVARDILIHEAGLEAWIPFFEATLPAAIRSDAYRSQPDSVHYIPVAHNMYMSKPYYDMIWQRIADSKLSASGEYKYSDLGYFYWKKIIENYAHKTLDKFAEEQFYRPLGLSTIGFNPYKRFSIGRIPPSENDYEWRQQNVQGYVHDMGAAMLGGIGGHAGLFANANDLAVMMQMMLNGGYYGGRAFLNESTVRNFTSQQKQGSRRGLGFDKPEPNPNFKPSTSTKAPLTTFGHTGFTGTCTWADPQNKLLYVMLSNRTYPRKSNYKFINNNIRNRVQDAIYEAIERSKWYVKN
;
A
#
# COMPACT_ATOMS: atom_id res chain seq x y z
N MET A 1 -14.48 16.67 47.21
CA MET A 1 -13.51 17.74 47.54
C MET A 1 -12.87 18.17 46.24
N SER A 2 -13.38 19.11 45.58
CA SER A 2 -13.42 20.59 45.72
C SER A 2 -12.13 21.25 45.34
N TYR A 3 -12.24 22.11 44.31
CA TYR A 3 -11.56 23.37 44.00
C TYR A 3 -10.20 23.27 43.25
N LYS A 4 -9.83 24.15 42.31
CA LYS A 4 -10.43 25.38 41.73
C LYS A 4 -9.90 25.67 40.33
N ILE A 5 -10.75 26.29 39.57
CA ILE A 5 -10.54 27.03 38.31
C ILE A 5 -9.70 28.29 38.60
N LEU A 6 -8.78 28.66 37.71
CA LEU A 6 -8.46 30.08 37.50
C LEU A 6 -8.19 30.39 36.04
N SER A 7 -9.03 31.25 35.51
CA SER A 7 -8.97 31.97 34.24
C SER A 7 -7.93 33.11 34.31
N ILE A 8 -7.22 33.42 33.22
CA ILE A 8 -6.66 34.74 32.97
C ILE A 8 -7.04 35.20 31.57
N ILE A 9 -7.69 36.35 31.56
CA ILE A 9 -8.16 37.17 30.45
C ILE A 9 -7.07 38.16 30.03
N LEU A 10 -6.79 38.18 28.75
CA LEU A 10 -6.60 39.28 27.81
C LEU A 10 -6.22 40.68 28.27
N VAL A 11 -5.22 41.29 27.63
CA VAL A 11 -5.21 42.72 27.30
C VAL A 11 -4.65 42.96 25.89
N ILE A 12 -5.47 43.62 25.07
CA ILE A 12 -5.16 44.16 23.75
C ILE A 12 -4.54 45.54 23.95
N GLY A 13 -3.46 45.87 23.27
CA GLY A 13 -2.89 47.20 23.19
C GLY A 13 -2.59 47.57 21.73
N THR A 14 -3.44 48.39 21.18
CA THR A 14 -3.32 49.15 19.92
C THR A 14 -2.25 50.23 20.04
N ILE A 15 -1.32 50.32 19.08
CA ILE A 15 -0.57 51.54 18.80
C ILE A 15 -0.71 51.87 17.32
N LEU A 16 -1.44 53.00 17.09
CA LEU A 16 -1.39 53.79 15.87
C LEU A 16 -0.17 54.73 15.92
N ALA A 17 0.58 54.79 14.84
CA ALA A 17 1.50 55.89 14.59
C ALA A 17 1.24 56.48 13.20
N TYR A 18 0.83 57.73 13.18
CA TYR A 18 0.73 58.66 12.05
C TYR A 18 2.12 59.06 11.55
N ILE A 19 2.32 59.11 10.23
CA ILE A 19 3.30 59.97 9.58
C ILE A 19 2.65 60.56 8.32
N THR A 20 2.65 61.88 8.21
CA THR A 20 2.15 62.75 7.16
C THR A 20 3.19 62.91 6.01
N PRO A 21 2.76 63.41 4.86
CA PRO A 21 3.55 63.40 3.63
C PRO A 21 4.37 64.70 3.42
N GLU A 22 5.53 64.61 2.79
CA GLU A 22 6.26 65.75 2.25
C GLU A 22 6.34 65.70 0.72
N THR A 23 6.29 66.88 0.15
CA THR A 23 6.09 67.32 -1.20
C THR A 23 7.33 67.39 -2.06
N MET A 24 7.25 66.92 -3.30
CA MET A 24 7.82 67.30 -4.60
C MET A 24 9.15 68.11 -4.71
N PRO A 25 9.92 67.93 -5.85
CA PRO A 25 9.56 68.60 -7.09
C PRO A 25 9.72 67.85 -8.43
N ILE A 26 8.93 68.38 -9.40
CA ILE A 26 8.85 68.07 -10.83
C ILE A 26 10.12 68.52 -11.54
N THR A 27 10.65 67.72 -12.48
CA THR A 27 11.15 68.20 -13.82
C THR A 27 11.36 67.02 -14.82
N ALA A 28 10.96 67.39 -16.02
CA ALA A 28 11.41 67.00 -17.33
C ALA A 28 10.77 65.81 -18.05
N GLN A 29 9.98 66.15 -19.03
CA GLN A 29 9.40 65.38 -20.11
C GLN A 29 10.46 64.66 -20.93
N THR A 30 10.25 63.35 -21.17
CA THR A 30 10.69 62.67 -22.40
C THR A 30 9.51 61.91 -22.98
N THR A 31 9.16 62.28 -24.19
CA THR A 31 8.15 61.64 -25.01
C THR A 31 8.59 60.19 -25.33
N SER A 32 7.90 59.25 -24.81
CA SER A 32 7.95 57.87 -25.25
C SER A 32 6.56 57.46 -25.74
N THR A 33 6.52 56.98 -26.96
CA THR A 33 5.40 56.43 -27.69
C THR A 33 4.72 55.34 -26.86
N VAL A 34 3.50 55.62 -26.43
CA VAL A 34 2.60 54.65 -25.76
C VAL A 34 2.17 53.64 -26.81
N SER A 35 2.74 52.43 -26.77
CA SER A 35 2.11 51.28 -27.39
C SER A 35 0.86 50.95 -26.54
N ASN A 36 -0.30 51.01 -27.11
CA ASN A 36 -1.56 50.54 -26.56
C ASN A 36 -1.51 49.01 -26.34
N ALA A 37 -0.93 48.57 -25.23
CA ALA A 37 -1.25 47.27 -24.68
C ALA A 37 -2.62 47.44 -23.99
N ALA A 38 -3.65 47.07 -24.70
CA ALA A 38 -4.99 46.97 -24.09
C ALA A 38 -4.90 46.06 -22.86
N ASN A 39 -5.11 46.63 -21.66
CA ASN A 39 -5.39 45.89 -20.45
C ASN A 39 -6.71 45.15 -20.68
N SER A 40 -6.65 43.94 -21.24
CA SER A 40 -7.80 43.07 -21.32
C SER A 40 -8.06 42.51 -19.92
N TYR A 41 -8.96 43.15 -19.18
CA TYR A 41 -9.58 42.49 -18.04
C TYR A 41 -10.17 41.17 -18.54
N PRO A 42 -10.06 40.10 -17.77
CA PRO A 42 -10.63 38.79 -18.18
C PRO A 42 -12.14 38.98 -18.39
N ILE A 43 -12.62 38.56 -19.57
CA ILE A 43 -14.05 38.65 -19.93
C ILE A 43 -14.91 37.97 -18.84
N SER A 44 -15.99 38.61 -18.41
CA SER A 44 -16.89 38.03 -17.43
C SER A 44 -17.64 36.80 -17.99
N GLN A 45 -18.09 35.90 -17.09
CA GLN A 45 -18.83 34.70 -17.51
C GLN A 45 -20.06 35.06 -18.36
N ASN A 46 -20.84 36.07 -17.93
CA ASN A 46 -22.04 36.42 -18.64
C ASN A 46 -21.74 37.06 -20.02
N GLU A 47 -20.74 37.91 -20.13
CA GLU A 47 -20.29 38.47 -21.40
C GLU A 47 -19.82 37.39 -22.37
N TRP A 48 -18.99 36.45 -21.91
CA TRP A 48 -18.52 35.35 -22.75
C TRP A 48 -19.68 34.48 -23.23
N VAL A 49 -20.60 34.13 -22.34
CA VAL A 49 -21.77 33.31 -22.65
C VAL A 49 -22.64 33.95 -23.72
N GLU A 50 -22.97 35.24 -23.57
CA GLU A 50 -23.79 35.94 -24.56
C GLU A 50 -23.03 36.13 -25.90
N GLN A 51 -21.72 36.39 -25.88
CA GLN A 51 -20.94 36.45 -27.09
C GLN A 51 -20.96 35.08 -27.83
N GLN A 52 -20.75 33.98 -27.13
CA GLN A 52 -20.82 32.67 -27.76
C GLN A 52 -22.23 32.36 -28.30
N LEU A 53 -23.27 32.71 -27.57
CA LEU A 53 -24.65 32.49 -28.02
C LEU A 53 -24.98 33.30 -29.29
N GLN A 54 -24.52 34.58 -29.36
CA GLN A 54 -24.69 35.42 -30.54
C GLN A 54 -23.92 34.94 -31.78
N LEU A 55 -22.77 34.31 -31.60
CA LEU A 55 -21.99 33.73 -32.68
C LEU A 55 -22.64 32.47 -33.28
N LEU A 56 -23.56 31.79 -32.57
CA LEU A 56 -24.27 30.61 -33.02
C LEU A 56 -25.60 30.99 -33.68
N SER A 57 -25.85 30.49 -34.91
CA SER A 57 -27.17 30.52 -35.50
C SER A 57 -28.17 29.70 -34.66
N PRO A 58 -29.48 29.89 -34.80
CA PRO A 58 -30.49 29.08 -34.08
C PRO A 58 -30.27 27.58 -34.29
N ASP A 59 -29.90 27.15 -35.48
CA ASP A 59 -29.64 25.76 -35.80
C ASP A 59 -28.36 25.23 -35.09
N GLU A 60 -27.30 26.01 -35.05
CA GLU A 60 -26.05 25.68 -34.34
C GLU A 60 -26.24 25.61 -32.82
N ARG A 61 -27.16 26.39 -32.25
CA ARG A 61 -27.55 26.30 -30.84
C ARG A 61 -28.15 24.95 -30.52
N LEU A 62 -28.96 24.38 -31.40
CA LEU A 62 -29.48 23.03 -31.20
C LEU A 62 -28.34 21.97 -31.06
N GLY A 63 -27.29 22.09 -31.83
CA GLY A 63 -26.11 21.22 -31.74
C GLY A 63 -25.46 21.22 -30.36
N GLN A 64 -25.46 22.36 -29.66
CA GLN A 64 -24.89 22.50 -28.31
C GLN A 64 -25.56 21.61 -27.27
N LEU A 65 -26.79 21.15 -27.49
CA LEU A 65 -27.54 20.27 -26.59
C LEU A 65 -27.04 18.81 -26.62
N PHE A 66 -26.26 18.43 -27.63
CA PHE A 66 -25.84 17.04 -27.85
C PHE A 66 -24.43 16.78 -27.30
N MET A 67 -24.32 15.67 -26.58
CA MET A 67 -23.07 15.09 -26.13
C MET A 67 -22.92 13.70 -26.73
N VAL A 68 -21.92 13.52 -27.58
CA VAL A 68 -21.74 12.36 -28.45
C VAL A 68 -20.65 11.45 -27.92
N ALA A 69 -20.83 10.14 -28.07
CA ALA A 69 -19.81 9.17 -27.65
C ALA A 69 -18.61 9.15 -28.57
N ALA A 70 -17.43 9.36 -28.01
CA ALA A 70 -16.15 9.25 -28.69
C ALA A 70 -15.37 8.05 -28.12
N TYR A 71 -15.03 7.10 -28.99
CA TYR A 71 -14.25 5.91 -28.62
C TYR A 71 -12.79 6.12 -29.02
N SER A 72 -11.90 6.08 -28.06
CA SER A 72 -10.46 6.27 -28.35
C SER A 72 -9.77 4.99 -28.87
N ASN A 73 -10.43 3.84 -28.87
CA ASN A 73 -9.94 2.58 -29.45
C ASN A 73 -10.46 2.27 -30.85
N LYS A 74 -11.31 3.15 -31.43
CA LYS A 74 -11.83 2.96 -32.80
C LYS A 74 -10.93 3.61 -33.86
N ASP A 75 -11.22 3.29 -35.12
CA ASP A 75 -10.46 3.69 -36.30
C ASP A 75 -10.77 5.14 -36.78
N GLU A 76 -10.18 5.50 -37.93
CA GLU A 76 -10.38 6.81 -38.54
C GLU A 76 -11.81 7.05 -39.02
N THR A 77 -12.56 6.01 -39.37
CA THR A 77 -13.97 6.13 -39.78
C THR A 77 -14.79 6.77 -38.66
N HIS A 78 -14.62 6.27 -37.45
CA HIS A 78 -15.26 6.84 -36.26
C HIS A 78 -14.77 8.26 -35.97
N THR A 79 -13.45 8.51 -36.09
CA THR A 79 -12.87 9.84 -35.88
C THR A 79 -13.45 10.87 -36.86
N ASN A 80 -13.61 10.48 -38.14
CA ASN A 80 -14.19 11.33 -39.17
C ASN A 80 -15.68 11.58 -38.97
N GLU A 81 -16.43 10.58 -38.48
CA GLU A 81 -17.85 10.75 -38.12
C GLU A 81 -18.03 11.78 -37.00
N ILE A 82 -17.26 11.67 -35.91
CA ILE A 82 -17.29 12.67 -34.82
C ILE A 82 -16.89 14.06 -35.35
N SER A 83 -15.84 14.15 -36.17
CA SER A 83 -15.39 15.41 -36.77
C SER A 83 -16.49 16.05 -37.64
N ARG A 84 -17.23 15.25 -38.40
CA ARG A 84 -18.37 15.72 -39.18
C ARG A 84 -19.47 16.31 -38.29
N LEU A 85 -19.80 15.63 -37.19
CA LEU A 85 -20.80 16.15 -36.24
C LEU A 85 -20.35 17.48 -35.60
N ILE A 86 -19.08 17.60 -35.23
CA ILE A 86 -18.51 18.84 -34.71
C ILE A 86 -18.58 19.96 -35.75
N GLN A 87 -18.18 19.70 -36.98
CA GLN A 87 -18.08 20.73 -38.04
C GLN A 87 -19.44 21.13 -38.58
N GLN A 88 -20.36 20.20 -38.78
CA GLN A 88 -21.66 20.47 -39.39
C GLN A 88 -22.71 20.92 -38.40
N TYR A 89 -22.77 20.28 -37.23
CA TYR A 89 -23.85 20.47 -36.27
C TYR A 89 -23.42 21.24 -35.01
N LYS A 90 -22.12 21.55 -34.84
CA LYS A 90 -21.58 22.28 -33.68
C LYS A 90 -21.99 21.64 -32.36
N ILE A 91 -21.86 20.31 -32.23
CA ILE A 91 -22.24 19.57 -31.01
C ILE A 91 -21.56 20.16 -29.78
N GLY A 92 -22.26 20.07 -28.61
CA GLY A 92 -21.85 20.73 -27.37
C GLY A 92 -20.73 20.03 -26.63
N GLY A 93 -20.60 18.73 -26.74
CA GLY A 93 -19.58 17.98 -26.03
C GLY A 93 -19.39 16.55 -26.49
N LEU A 94 -18.42 15.88 -25.85
CA LEU A 94 -18.09 14.47 -26.08
C LEU A 94 -18.01 13.73 -24.74
N ILE A 95 -18.50 12.51 -24.72
CA ILE A 95 -18.22 11.53 -23.68
C ILE A 95 -17.25 10.48 -24.21
N PHE A 96 -16.09 10.33 -23.57
CA PHE A 96 -15.08 9.38 -23.99
C PHE A 96 -15.32 7.97 -23.42
N PHE A 97 -15.13 6.99 -24.28
CA PHE A 97 -15.16 5.56 -23.96
C PHE A 97 -13.91 4.87 -24.45
N GLN A 98 -13.52 3.82 -23.77
CA GLN A 98 -12.55 2.77 -24.08
C GLN A 98 -11.35 3.18 -24.96
N GLY A 99 -10.15 2.87 -24.46
CA GLY A 99 -8.89 3.09 -25.15
C GLY A 99 -7.77 3.39 -24.18
N THR A 100 -6.80 4.19 -24.60
CA THR A 100 -5.68 4.61 -23.75
C THR A 100 -5.75 6.10 -23.46
N ALA A 101 -5.17 6.54 -22.35
CA ALA A 101 -5.09 7.95 -21.97
C ALA A 101 -4.40 8.80 -23.05
N ASN A 102 -3.31 8.32 -23.62
CA ASN A 102 -2.57 9.01 -24.70
C ASN A 102 -3.44 9.23 -25.95
N ARG A 103 -4.20 8.21 -26.36
CA ARG A 103 -5.07 8.32 -27.55
C ARG A 103 -6.24 9.24 -27.27
N GLN A 104 -6.84 9.17 -26.08
CA GLN A 104 -7.92 10.09 -25.67
C GLN A 104 -7.45 11.55 -25.70
N ALA A 105 -6.28 11.87 -25.11
CA ALA A 105 -5.73 13.22 -25.10
C ALA A 105 -5.45 13.75 -26.52
N SER A 106 -4.88 12.92 -27.39
CA SER A 106 -4.61 13.27 -28.79
C SER A 106 -5.89 13.58 -29.56
N LEU A 107 -6.93 12.73 -29.39
CA LEU A 107 -8.24 12.93 -30.00
C LEU A 107 -8.95 14.18 -29.44
N THR A 108 -8.82 14.45 -28.14
CA THR A 108 -9.36 15.67 -27.54
C THR A 108 -8.76 16.91 -28.19
N ASN A 109 -7.44 16.99 -28.32
CA ASN A 109 -6.77 18.09 -29.01
C ASN A 109 -7.26 18.23 -30.47
N TYR A 110 -7.37 17.13 -31.19
CA TYR A 110 -7.84 17.10 -32.57
C TYR A 110 -9.30 17.60 -32.70
N TYR A 111 -10.21 17.11 -31.86
CA TYR A 111 -11.62 17.53 -31.90
C TYR A 111 -11.81 18.98 -31.44
N GLN A 112 -11.08 19.40 -30.42
CA GLN A 112 -11.12 20.80 -29.97
C GLN A 112 -10.63 21.78 -31.05
N SER A 113 -9.56 21.41 -31.78
CA SER A 113 -9.05 22.25 -32.86
C SER A 113 -10.03 22.41 -34.05
N SER A 114 -10.94 21.44 -34.20
CA SER A 114 -11.97 21.45 -35.25
C SER A 114 -13.29 22.11 -34.80
N SER A 115 -13.39 22.49 -33.52
CA SER A 115 -14.62 23.01 -32.95
C SER A 115 -14.61 24.54 -32.89
N ARG A 116 -15.71 25.16 -33.32
CA ARG A 116 -15.88 26.63 -33.25
C ARG A 116 -16.13 27.11 -31.83
N VAL A 117 -16.96 26.38 -31.09
CA VAL A 117 -17.21 26.58 -29.65
C VAL A 117 -16.58 25.42 -28.91
N PRO A 118 -15.67 25.63 -27.95
CA PRO A 118 -14.96 24.55 -27.31
C PRO A 118 -15.91 23.45 -26.76
N LEU A 119 -15.53 22.18 -26.97
CA LEU A 119 -16.31 21.03 -26.55
C LEU A 119 -16.21 20.79 -25.05
N LEU A 120 -17.33 20.47 -24.41
CA LEU A 120 -17.32 19.94 -23.05
C LEU A 120 -16.95 18.46 -23.10
N ILE A 121 -15.79 18.08 -22.53
CA ILE A 121 -15.30 16.71 -22.52
C ILE A 121 -15.69 16.05 -21.22
N THR A 122 -16.27 14.86 -21.32
CA THR A 122 -16.78 14.11 -20.16
C THR A 122 -16.37 12.65 -20.19
N ILE A 123 -16.49 11.97 -19.06
CA ILE A 123 -16.19 10.56 -18.89
C ILE A 123 -17.08 9.94 -17.81
N ASP A 124 -17.34 8.62 -17.89
CA ASP A 124 -17.73 7.81 -16.75
C ASP A 124 -16.49 7.30 -16.04
N GLY A 125 -16.16 7.86 -14.91
CA GLY A 125 -14.98 7.50 -14.12
C GLY A 125 -15.35 7.22 -12.65
N GLU A 126 -16.28 6.29 -12.40
CA GLU A 126 -16.80 5.99 -11.05
C GLU A 126 -15.71 5.50 -10.10
N TRP A 127 -14.75 4.72 -10.62
CA TRP A 127 -13.54 4.27 -9.91
C TRP A 127 -12.27 4.80 -10.59
N GLY A 128 -12.31 6.06 -11.04
CA GLY A 128 -11.26 6.73 -11.77
C GLY A 128 -11.29 6.47 -13.27
N LEU A 129 -10.30 7.00 -13.97
CA LEU A 129 -10.22 6.91 -15.42
C LEU A 129 -10.11 5.48 -15.94
N ASN A 130 -9.64 4.55 -15.13
CA ASN A 130 -9.49 3.13 -15.48
C ASN A 130 -10.82 2.46 -15.87
N MET A 131 -11.95 3.00 -15.45
CA MET A 131 -13.25 2.53 -15.90
C MET A 131 -13.38 2.56 -17.44
N ARG A 132 -12.68 3.48 -18.11
CA ARG A 132 -12.74 3.70 -19.56
C ARG A 132 -11.38 3.65 -20.26
N LEU A 133 -10.32 4.06 -19.58
CA LEU A 133 -9.00 4.24 -20.18
C LEU A 133 -7.99 3.28 -19.52
N SER A 134 -7.47 2.34 -20.31
CA SER A 134 -6.42 1.44 -19.83
C SER A 134 -5.13 2.20 -19.48
N ASN A 135 -4.27 1.59 -18.66
CA ASN A 135 -3.01 2.13 -18.15
C ASN A 135 -3.16 3.38 -17.27
N THR A 136 -4.32 3.56 -16.64
CA THR A 136 -4.54 4.59 -15.61
C THR A 136 -4.78 3.93 -14.25
N PRO A 137 -4.61 4.64 -13.12
CA PRO A 137 -4.93 4.09 -11.81
C PRO A 137 -6.39 3.64 -11.72
N ALA A 138 -6.61 2.47 -11.13
CA ALA A 138 -7.93 1.99 -10.76
C ALA A 138 -8.13 2.19 -9.26
N PHE A 139 -9.13 2.96 -8.87
CA PHE A 139 -9.55 3.05 -7.48
C PHE A 139 -10.57 1.97 -7.14
N PRO A 140 -10.82 1.68 -5.85
CA PRO A 140 -11.81 0.69 -5.47
C PRO A 140 -13.23 1.07 -5.92
N HIS A 141 -14.07 0.07 -6.17
CA HIS A 141 -15.49 0.29 -6.45
C HIS A 141 -16.20 0.96 -5.27
N GLN A 142 -17.28 1.68 -5.54
CA GLN A 142 -17.99 2.45 -4.51
C GLN A 142 -18.50 1.57 -3.34
N LEU A 143 -18.86 0.30 -3.59
CA LEU A 143 -19.26 -0.60 -2.51
C LEU A 143 -18.13 -0.88 -1.52
N THR A 144 -16.91 -1.05 -2.01
CA THR A 144 -15.71 -1.15 -1.19
C THR A 144 -15.45 0.13 -0.40
N LEU A 145 -15.59 1.29 -1.06
CA LEU A 145 -15.46 2.60 -0.42
C LEU A 145 -16.54 2.81 0.66
N GLY A 146 -17.72 2.19 0.51
CA GLY A 146 -18.80 2.16 1.48
C GLY A 146 -18.37 1.63 2.86
N ALA A 147 -17.37 0.75 2.91
CA ALA A 147 -16.85 0.19 4.14
C ALA A 147 -15.96 1.15 4.95
N ILE A 148 -15.39 2.17 4.31
CA ILE A 148 -14.42 3.09 4.92
C ILE A 148 -15.14 4.06 5.85
N GLN A 149 -14.58 4.31 7.05
CA GLN A 149 -15.21 5.20 8.02
C GLN A 149 -14.69 6.65 7.92
N ASP A 150 -13.49 6.84 7.37
CA ASP A 150 -12.90 8.16 7.15
C ASP A 150 -13.25 8.69 5.76
N ASN A 151 -14.25 9.58 5.70
CA ASN A 151 -14.66 10.22 4.45
C ASN A 151 -13.59 11.19 3.89
N GLY A 152 -12.58 11.57 4.67
CA GLY A 152 -11.43 12.34 4.19
C GLY A 152 -10.68 11.61 3.08
N LEU A 153 -10.52 10.27 3.20
CA LEU A 153 -9.89 9.43 2.18
C LEU A 153 -10.69 9.40 0.87
N ILE A 154 -12.03 9.41 0.96
CA ILE A 154 -12.88 9.47 -0.24
C ILE A 154 -12.73 10.84 -0.94
N ARG A 155 -12.59 11.92 -0.16
CA ARG A 155 -12.32 13.26 -0.72
C ARG A 155 -10.93 13.34 -1.36
N GLU A 156 -9.90 12.77 -0.73
CA GLU A 156 -8.55 12.67 -1.33
C GLU A 156 -8.58 11.91 -2.66
N MET A 157 -9.28 10.78 -2.72
CA MET A 157 -9.48 10.01 -3.96
C MET A 157 -10.19 10.85 -5.04
N GLY A 158 -11.27 11.54 -4.68
CA GLY A 158 -11.98 12.45 -5.61
C GLY A 158 -11.08 13.57 -6.13
N SER A 159 -10.18 14.09 -5.28
CA SER A 159 -9.20 15.11 -5.69
C SER A 159 -8.14 14.55 -6.65
N GLU A 160 -7.68 13.32 -6.45
CA GLU A 160 -6.74 12.65 -7.37
C GLU A 160 -7.40 12.36 -8.73
N ILE A 161 -8.63 11.84 -8.74
CA ILE A 161 -9.41 11.65 -9.97
C ILE A 161 -9.60 12.97 -10.72
N ALA A 162 -9.81 14.08 -9.99
CA ALA A 162 -9.90 15.40 -10.59
C ALA A 162 -8.58 15.85 -11.23
N ALA A 163 -7.44 15.57 -10.60
CA ALA A 163 -6.13 15.86 -11.17
C ALA A 163 -5.88 15.05 -12.44
N GLU A 164 -6.24 13.76 -12.45
CA GLU A 164 -6.18 12.90 -13.64
C GLU A 164 -7.09 13.42 -14.76
N CYS A 165 -8.33 13.79 -14.45
CA CYS A 165 -9.28 14.39 -15.41
C CYS A 165 -8.71 15.67 -16.04
N LYS A 166 -8.18 16.59 -15.24
CA LYS A 166 -7.53 17.81 -15.72
C LYS A 166 -6.37 17.53 -16.64
N ARG A 167 -5.54 16.55 -16.29
CA ARG A 167 -4.37 16.16 -17.09
C ARG A 167 -4.76 15.72 -18.49
N LEU A 168 -5.95 15.14 -18.66
CA LEU A 168 -6.51 14.67 -19.92
C LEU A 168 -7.53 15.62 -20.56
N GLY A 169 -7.71 16.86 -20.02
CA GLY A 169 -8.67 17.82 -20.54
C GLY A 169 -10.11 17.37 -20.41
N ILE A 170 -10.44 16.59 -19.41
CA ILE A 170 -11.80 16.15 -19.05
C ILE A 170 -12.37 17.16 -18.06
N HIS A 171 -13.61 17.61 -18.28
CA HIS A 171 -14.25 18.69 -17.56
C HIS A 171 -15.38 18.22 -16.62
N VAL A 172 -16.02 17.10 -16.95
CA VAL A 172 -17.10 16.50 -16.17
C VAL A 172 -16.82 15.00 -15.99
N ASN A 173 -16.89 14.53 -14.76
CA ASN A 173 -16.95 13.10 -14.47
C ASN A 173 -18.38 12.74 -14.07
N PHE A 174 -19.00 11.79 -14.78
CA PHE A 174 -20.31 11.24 -14.43
C PHE A 174 -20.22 10.30 -13.23
N ALA A 175 -19.91 10.87 -12.09
CA ALA A 175 -19.78 10.29 -10.76
C ALA A 175 -20.06 11.40 -9.70
N PRO A 176 -20.44 11.02 -8.48
CA PRO A 176 -20.61 9.68 -7.93
C PRO A 176 -21.97 9.04 -8.26
N VAL A 177 -22.04 7.71 -8.14
CA VAL A 177 -23.33 6.99 -8.08
C VAL A 177 -23.89 7.18 -6.66
N VAL A 178 -25.15 7.65 -6.59
CA VAL A 178 -25.83 7.93 -5.32
C VAL A 178 -27.03 7.02 -5.06
N ASP A 179 -27.22 6.03 -5.92
CA ASP A 179 -28.23 4.99 -5.76
C ASP A 179 -28.00 4.19 -4.49
N ILE A 180 -29.04 3.93 -3.71
CA ILE A 180 -28.99 3.14 -2.48
C ILE A 180 -29.27 1.68 -2.83
N ASN A 181 -28.30 0.77 -2.62
CA ASN A 181 -28.39 -0.62 -3.05
C ASN A 181 -29.27 -1.47 -2.12
N LEU A 182 -30.58 -1.30 -2.20
CA LEU A 182 -31.55 -2.03 -1.38
C LEU A 182 -31.80 -3.47 -1.88
N ASN A 183 -31.57 -3.72 -3.16
CA ASN A 183 -31.77 -5.02 -3.78
C ASN A 183 -30.42 -5.72 -4.04
N PRO A 184 -30.07 -6.80 -3.29
CA PRO A 184 -28.83 -7.55 -3.51
C PRO A 184 -28.71 -8.16 -4.92
N ASN A 185 -29.83 -8.35 -5.59
CA ASN A 185 -29.88 -8.92 -6.95
C ASN A 185 -29.90 -7.85 -8.06
N ASN A 186 -29.71 -6.58 -7.72
CA ASN A 186 -29.68 -5.51 -8.71
C ASN A 186 -28.53 -5.75 -9.72
N PRO A 187 -28.84 -5.96 -11.02
CA PRO A 187 -27.82 -6.32 -12.00
C PRO A 187 -27.00 -5.12 -12.50
N VAL A 188 -27.38 -3.89 -12.18
CA VAL A 188 -26.81 -2.65 -12.72
C VAL A 188 -26.03 -1.86 -11.66
N ILE A 189 -26.60 -1.68 -10.49
CA ILE A 189 -26.02 -0.86 -9.44
C ILE A 189 -25.00 -1.67 -8.61
N GLY A 190 -25.45 -2.63 -7.82
CA GLY A 190 -24.56 -3.56 -7.10
C GLY A 190 -23.34 -2.88 -6.47
N ASP A 191 -22.15 -3.22 -6.95
CA ASP A 191 -20.88 -2.70 -6.47
C ASP A 191 -20.59 -1.23 -6.84
N ARG A 192 -21.43 -0.63 -7.69
CA ARG A 192 -21.34 0.80 -8.04
C ARG A 192 -21.94 1.72 -6.96
N SER A 193 -22.78 1.21 -6.04
CA SER A 193 -23.32 1.96 -4.90
C SER A 193 -22.38 1.94 -3.70
N PHE A 194 -22.41 2.98 -2.86
CA PHE A 194 -21.72 2.98 -1.56
C PHE A 194 -22.37 2.08 -0.49
N GLY A 195 -23.52 1.46 -0.78
CA GLY A 195 -24.18 0.52 0.11
C GLY A 195 -25.68 0.74 0.25
N GLU A 196 -26.28 0.18 1.31
CA GLU A 196 -27.72 0.19 1.56
C GLU A 196 -28.17 1.28 2.57
N ASP A 197 -27.23 1.89 3.29
CA ASP A 197 -27.55 2.99 4.23
C ASP A 197 -27.50 4.33 3.51
N LYS A 198 -28.66 5.00 3.38
CA LYS A 198 -28.80 6.29 2.71
C LYS A 198 -27.88 7.38 3.29
N TYR A 199 -27.61 7.35 4.61
CA TYR A 199 -26.75 8.35 5.26
C TYR A 199 -25.28 8.12 4.88
N ASN A 200 -24.83 6.87 4.89
CA ASN A 200 -23.49 6.50 4.44
C ASN A 200 -23.29 6.84 2.95
N VAL A 201 -24.26 6.47 2.10
CA VAL A 201 -24.25 6.81 0.66
C VAL A 201 -24.11 8.30 0.45
N ALA A 202 -24.96 9.11 1.11
CA ALA A 202 -24.93 10.57 0.95
C ALA A 202 -23.60 11.18 1.40
N GLN A 203 -23.07 10.79 2.58
CA GLN A 203 -21.81 11.33 3.10
C GLN A 203 -20.61 11.00 2.22
N LYS A 204 -20.53 9.79 1.70
CA LYS A 204 -19.45 9.38 0.80
C LYS A 204 -19.56 10.05 -0.56
N ALA A 205 -20.75 10.11 -1.10
CA ALA A 205 -21.01 10.82 -2.36
C ALA A 205 -20.65 12.32 -2.26
N ILE A 206 -20.97 12.97 -1.14
CA ILE A 206 -20.56 14.36 -0.88
C ILE A 206 -19.03 14.47 -0.84
N ALA A 207 -18.35 13.60 -0.11
CA ALA A 207 -16.89 13.63 -0.02
C ALA A 207 -16.23 13.45 -1.40
N TYR A 208 -16.73 12.50 -2.19
CA TYR A 208 -16.26 12.26 -3.57
C TYR A 208 -16.50 13.49 -4.45
N MET A 209 -17.74 14.02 -4.45
CA MET A 209 -18.13 15.22 -5.19
C MET A 209 -17.24 16.42 -4.80
N GLU A 210 -17.08 16.70 -3.49
CA GLU A 210 -16.24 17.81 -3.01
C GLU A 210 -14.78 17.67 -3.44
N GLY A 211 -14.24 16.45 -3.46
CA GLY A 211 -12.91 16.18 -3.99
C GLY A 211 -12.76 16.60 -5.45
N MET A 212 -13.75 16.31 -6.28
CA MET A 212 -13.76 16.71 -7.69
C MET A 212 -14.04 18.20 -7.89
N GLU A 213 -15.14 18.71 -7.33
CA GLU A 213 -15.64 20.07 -7.56
C GLU A 213 -14.67 21.14 -7.04
N ASN A 214 -14.07 20.93 -5.86
CA ASN A 214 -13.06 21.84 -5.30
C ASN A 214 -11.79 21.89 -6.15
N ASN A 215 -11.57 20.89 -6.97
CA ASN A 215 -10.47 20.82 -7.94
C ASN A 215 -10.93 21.16 -9.37
N GLY A 216 -12.11 21.75 -9.54
CA GLY A 216 -12.59 22.30 -10.81
C GLY A 216 -13.06 21.27 -11.84
N ILE A 217 -13.32 20.02 -11.44
CA ILE A 217 -13.99 19.00 -12.25
C ILE A 217 -15.44 18.90 -11.79
N MET A 218 -16.38 19.07 -12.72
CA MET A 218 -17.80 18.99 -12.41
C MET A 218 -18.20 17.55 -12.12
N ALA A 219 -18.88 17.35 -10.98
CA ALA A 219 -19.47 16.08 -10.60
C ALA A 219 -20.91 15.96 -11.12
N CYS A 220 -21.38 14.72 -11.25
CA CYS A 220 -22.75 14.42 -11.68
C CYS A 220 -23.35 13.31 -10.83
N ALA A 221 -24.34 13.65 -10.00
CA ALA A 221 -25.07 12.67 -9.20
C ALA A 221 -25.97 11.80 -10.08
N LYS A 222 -25.92 10.47 -9.92
CA LYS A 222 -26.68 9.53 -10.76
C LYS A 222 -27.10 8.28 -9.98
N HIS A 223 -28.22 7.67 -10.35
CA HIS A 223 -29.14 7.89 -11.48
C HIS A 223 -30.49 8.33 -10.94
N PHE A 224 -30.84 9.62 -11.13
CA PHE A 224 -32.07 10.21 -10.59
C PHE A 224 -33.33 9.54 -11.16
N PRO A 225 -34.38 9.23 -10.35
CA PRO A 225 -34.54 9.53 -8.92
C PRO A 225 -34.05 8.42 -7.97
N GLY A 226 -33.34 7.39 -8.44
CA GLY A 226 -32.79 6.27 -7.68
C GLY A 226 -33.03 4.95 -8.40
N HIS A 227 -31.94 4.21 -8.69
CA HIS A 227 -31.96 2.94 -9.44
C HIS A 227 -31.62 1.73 -8.53
N GLY A 228 -31.49 1.95 -7.21
CA GLY A 228 -30.94 0.94 -6.29
C GLY A 228 -31.85 -0.23 -5.94
N ASP A 229 -33.19 -0.10 -6.08
CA ASP A 229 -34.17 -1.17 -5.76
C ASP A 229 -34.74 -1.87 -7.03
N THR A 230 -34.03 -1.84 -8.14
CA THR A 230 -34.50 -2.46 -9.39
C THR A 230 -33.94 -3.89 -9.58
N ASP A 231 -34.71 -4.75 -10.27
CA ASP A 231 -34.37 -6.15 -10.57
C ASP A 231 -34.03 -6.37 -12.05
N LYS A 232 -34.12 -5.35 -12.89
CA LYS A 232 -33.90 -5.40 -14.34
C LYS A 232 -32.83 -4.46 -14.83
N ASP A 233 -32.20 -4.82 -15.92
CA ASP A 233 -31.14 -4.07 -16.58
C ASP A 233 -31.74 -3.02 -17.53
N SER A 234 -31.53 -1.73 -17.24
CA SER A 234 -32.00 -0.60 -18.06
C SER A 234 -31.39 -0.56 -19.47
N HIS A 235 -30.26 -1.22 -19.71
CA HIS A 235 -29.72 -1.40 -21.05
C HIS A 235 -30.54 -2.35 -21.92
N LYS A 236 -31.36 -3.21 -21.32
CA LYS A 236 -32.15 -4.27 -22.02
C LYS A 236 -33.64 -4.05 -21.98
N THR A 237 -34.14 -3.46 -20.91
CA THR A 237 -35.56 -3.25 -20.62
C THR A 237 -35.77 -1.93 -19.88
N LEU A 238 -37.04 -1.53 -19.67
CA LEU A 238 -37.35 -0.41 -18.77
C LEU A 238 -37.61 -0.97 -17.36
N PRO A 239 -36.65 -0.74 -16.36
CA PRO A 239 -36.87 -1.13 -14.97
C PRO A 239 -37.94 -0.29 -14.31
N SER A 240 -38.62 -0.85 -13.28
CA SER A 240 -39.62 -0.12 -12.51
C SER A 240 -39.21 -0.05 -11.04
N VAL A 241 -39.39 1.13 -10.43
CA VAL A 241 -39.29 1.36 -9.00
C VAL A 241 -40.69 1.37 -8.39
N SER A 242 -40.94 0.48 -7.42
CA SER A 242 -42.24 0.27 -6.81
C SER A 242 -42.50 1.11 -5.55
N HIS A 243 -41.52 1.92 -5.10
CA HIS A 243 -41.63 2.79 -3.95
C HIS A 243 -42.79 3.77 -4.12
N ASN A 244 -43.60 3.97 -3.07
CA ASN A 244 -44.52 5.10 -3.00
C ASN A 244 -43.78 6.42 -2.84
N ILE A 245 -44.51 7.53 -2.94
CA ILE A 245 -43.89 8.86 -2.92
C ILE A 245 -43.16 9.16 -1.60
N ASP A 246 -43.66 8.73 -0.46
CA ASP A 246 -43.07 8.93 0.85
C ASP A 246 -41.76 8.10 0.99
N GLN A 247 -41.75 6.87 0.50
CA GLN A 247 -40.55 6.04 0.45
C GLN A 247 -39.50 6.63 -0.49
N LEU A 248 -39.90 7.10 -1.66
CA LEU A 248 -39.01 7.77 -2.61
C LEU A 248 -38.31 8.98 -1.95
N HIS A 249 -39.09 9.84 -1.29
CA HIS A 249 -38.54 11.03 -0.57
C HIS A 249 -37.65 10.64 0.60
N SER A 250 -38.10 9.67 1.40
CA SER A 250 -37.38 9.30 2.62
C SER A 250 -36.14 8.44 2.37
N ILE A 251 -36.04 7.76 1.22
CA ILE A 251 -34.94 6.84 0.90
C ILE A 251 -34.20 7.35 -0.34
N ASP A 252 -34.75 7.12 -1.55
CA ASP A 252 -34.00 7.25 -2.80
C ASP A 252 -33.54 8.68 -3.10
N LEU A 253 -34.37 9.67 -2.80
CA LEU A 253 -34.08 11.10 -3.02
C LEU A 253 -33.15 11.70 -1.96
N TYR A 254 -32.98 11.06 -0.81
CA TYR A 254 -32.19 11.61 0.28
C TYR A 254 -30.74 11.97 -0.13
N PRO A 255 -29.96 11.08 -0.81
CA PRO A 255 -28.63 11.46 -1.26
C PRO A 255 -28.64 12.62 -2.28
N PHE A 256 -29.61 12.64 -3.21
CA PHE A 256 -29.73 13.75 -4.17
C PHE A 256 -30.00 15.08 -3.48
N GLN A 257 -30.91 15.13 -2.50
CA GLN A 257 -31.20 16.34 -1.70
C GLN A 257 -29.91 16.85 -1.03
N GLN A 258 -29.11 15.94 -0.46
CA GLN A 258 -27.88 16.29 0.23
C GLN A 258 -26.81 16.85 -0.73
N LEU A 259 -26.65 16.25 -1.92
CA LEU A 259 -25.69 16.75 -2.92
C LEU A 259 -26.15 18.05 -3.58
N ILE A 260 -27.44 18.21 -3.84
CA ILE A 260 -28.04 19.48 -4.35
C ILE A 260 -27.78 20.60 -3.36
N ALA A 261 -28.02 20.37 -2.07
CA ALA A 261 -27.76 21.34 -1.02
C ALA A 261 -26.26 21.73 -0.90
N ARG A 262 -25.36 20.89 -1.37
CA ARG A 262 -23.90 21.14 -1.45
C ARG A 262 -23.43 21.65 -2.81
N GLY A 263 -24.36 21.92 -3.74
CA GLY A 263 -24.09 22.55 -5.01
C GLY A 263 -23.50 21.67 -6.09
N VAL A 264 -23.87 20.38 -6.16
CA VAL A 264 -23.46 19.46 -7.24
C VAL A 264 -23.75 20.08 -8.61
N SER A 265 -22.79 20.00 -9.54
CA SER A 265 -22.88 20.66 -10.86
C SER A 265 -23.84 19.98 -11.82
N GLY A 266 -24.00 18.66 -11.73
CA GLY A 266 -24.85 17.87 -12.64
C GLY A 266 -25.71 16.83 -11.95
N VAL A 267 -26.82 16.49 -12.58
CA VAL A 267 -27.65 15.32 -12.24
C VAL A 267 -27.97 14.57 -13.52
N MET A 268 -27.76 13.25 -13.52
CA MET A 268 -28.13 12.37 -14.63
C MET A 268 -29.44 11.65 -14.32
N VAL A 269 -30.42 11.79 -15.21
CA VAL A 269 -31.75 11.21 -15.05
C VAL A 269 -31.81 9.83 -15.71
N ALA A 270 -32.18 8.83 -14.93
CA ALA A 270 -32.25 7.43 -15.36
C ALA A 270 -33.43 7.14 -16.29
N HIS A 271 -33.33 6.02 -17.03
CA HIS A 271 -34.46 5.44 -17.75
C HIS A 271 -35.23 4.47 -16.83
N LEU A 272 -36.10 5.02 -15.97
CA LEU A 272 -36.87 4.25 -14.98
C LEU A 272 -38.38 4.53 -15.09
N SER A 273 -39.21 3.52 -14.99
CA SER A 273 -40.64 3.67 -14.72
C SER A 273 -40.84 3.87 -13.23
N VAL A 274 -41.33 5.07 -12.80
CA VAL A 274 -41.59 5.40 -11.40
C VAL A 274 -43.06 5.89 -11.28
N PRO A 275 -44.03 4.99 -11.15
CA PRO A 275 -45.48 5.34 -11.16
C PRO A 275 -45.86 6.34 -10.06
N ALA A 276 -45.17 6.33 -8.94
CA ALA A 276 -45.39 7.29 -7.85
C ALA A 276 -45.07 8.73 -8.24
N VAL A 277 -44.21 8.97 -9.22
CA VAL A 277 -43.82 10.29 -9.74
C VAL A 277 -44.66 10.62 -10.98
N ASP A 278 -44.75 9.69 -11.92
CA ASP A 278 -45.52 9.89 -13.15
C ASP A 278 -46.22 8.60 -13.60
N ASN A 279 -47.56 8.57 -13.53
CA ASN A 279 -48.35 7.41 -13.89
C ASN A 279 -48.85 7.44 -15.35
N THR A 280 -48.31 8.32 -16.18
CA THR A 280 -48.65 8.38 -17.62
C THR A 280 -48.16 7.13 -18.29
N SER A 281 -49.09 6.40 -18.93
CA SER A 281 -48.78 5.13 -19.61
C SER A 281 -47.97 5.33 -20.89
N LEU A 282 -47.01 4.47 -21.13
CA LEU A 282 -46.30 4.39 -22.40
C LEU A 282 -47.21 3.82 -23.51
N PRO A 283 -47.12 4.26 -24.78
CA PRO A 283 -47.81 3.69 -25.89
C PRO A 283 -47.54 2.17 -26.00
N ASN A 284 -48.59 1.38 -26.15
CA ASN A 284 -48.52 -0.06 -26.33
C ASN A 284 -47.78 -0.84 -25.22
N SER A 285 -47.76 -0.32 -24.02
CA SER A 285 -47.09 -0.92 -22.85
C SER A 285 -47.90 -0.74 -21.58
N ASN A 286 -47.75 -1.67 -20.64
CA ASN A 286 -48.30 -1.56 -19.28
C ASN A 286 -47.40 -0.77 -18.34
N GLN A 287 -46.32 -0.19 -18.83
CA GLN A 287 -45.37 0.59 -18.05
C GLN A 287 -45.67 2.11 -18.15
N THR A 288 -45.19 2.86 -17.18
CA THR A 288 -45.26 4.33 -17.20
C THR A 288 -44.08 4.92 -17.95
N ILE A 289 -44.25 6.21 -18.33
CA ILE A 289 -43.23 6.94 -19.06
C ILE A 289 -41.89 6.93 -18.27
N PRO A 290 -40.72 6.74 -18.93
CA PRO A 290 -39.43 6.82 -18.29
C PRO A 290 -39.20 8.20 -17.65
N THR A 291 -38.60 8.25 -16.48
CA THR A 291 -38.29 9.48 -15.77
C THR A 291 -37.55 10.50 -16.63
N THR A 292 -36.63 10.04 -17.51
CA THR A 292 -35.94 10.89 -18.51
C THR A 292 -36.86 11.64 -19.43
N LEU A 293 -38.07 11.13 -19.69
CA LEU A 293 -39.08 11.72 -20.58
C LEU A 293 -40.27 12.39 -19.81
N SER A 294 -40.21 12.39 -18.47
CA SER A 294 -41.28 12.91 -17.60
C SER A 294 -41.03 14.33 -17.13
N PRO A 295 -41.86 15.30 -17.52
CA PRO A 295 -41.81 16.64 -16.95
C PRO A 295 -42.07 16.68 -15.42
N LYS A 296 -42.89 15.76 -14.88
CA LYS A 296 -43.10 15.65 -13.45
C LYS A 296 -41.84 15.25 -12.70
N ALA A 297 -41.05 14.31 -13.26
CA ALA A 297 -39.80 13.91 -12.63
C ALA A 297 -38.74 15.01 -12.68
N ILE A 298 -38.59 15.69 -13.82
CA ILE A 298 -37.52 16.67 -14.00
C ILE A 298 -37.91 18.07 -13.56
N GLN A 299 -38.97 18.64 -14.16
CA GLN A 299 -39.34 20.03 -13.87
C GLN A 299 -39.97 20.17 -12.48
N GLN A 300 -40.91 19.29 -12.10
CA GLN A 300 -41.60 19.41 -10.83
C GLN A 300 -40.75 18.88 -9.66
N LEU A 301 -40.33 17.61 -9.71
CA LEU A 301 -39.61 17.00 -8.59
C LEU A 301 -38.15 17.48 -8.51
N LEU A 302 -37.31 17.35 -9.57
CA LEU A 302 -35.90 17.68 -9.49
C LEU A 302 -35.67 19.21 -9.41
N GLN A 303 -36.29 19.99 -10.33
CA GLN A 303 -35.95 21.39 -10.44
C GLN A 303 -36.74 22.27 -9.46
N GLN A 304 -38.06 22.06 -9.33
CA GLN A 304 -38.91 22.92 -8.47
C GLN A 304 -38.87 22.48 -7.00
N GLU A 305 -39.10 21.21 -6.71
CA GLU A 305 -39.23 20.73 -5.35
C GLU A 305 -37.87 20.57 -4.69
N LEU A 306 -36.90 19.88 -5.35
CA LEU A 306 -35.53 19.70 -4.83
C LEU A 306 -34.62 20.92 -5.08
N GLY A 307 -35.07 21.91 -5.87
CA GLY A 307 -34.35 23.17 -6.13
C GLY A 307 -33.09 23.04 -6.98
N PHE A 308 -32.94 21.97 -7.80
CA PHE A 308 -31.76 21.77 -8.62
C PHE A 308 -31.71 22.76 -9.79
N SER A 309 -30.62 23.51 -9.91
CA SER A 309 -30.41 24.53 -10.95
C SER A 309 -29.21 24.24 -11.88
N GLY A 310 -28.44 23.17 -11.63
CA GLY A 310 -27.29 22.75 -12.44
C GLY A 310 -27.70 22.13 -13.77
N LEU A 311 -26.75 21.43 -14.43
CA LEU A 311 -27.01 20.72 -15.70
C LEU A 311 -27.74 19.41 -15.45
N VAL A 312 -28.87 19.24 -16.17
CA VAL A 312 -29.62 17.98 -16.20
C VAL A 312 -29.22 17.22 -17.45
N TYR A 313 -28.62 16.05 -17.23
CA TYR A 313 -28.21 15.11 -18.29
C TYR A 313 -29.22 13.97 -18.42
N THR A 314 -29.50 13.55 -19.64
CA THR A 314 -30.15 12.26 -19.82
C THR A 314 -29.15 11.15 -19.51
N ASP A 315 -29.59 9.96 -19.12
CA ASP A 315 -28.82 8.74 -19.37
C ASP A 315 -28.74 8.48 -20.90
N ALA A 316 -27.98 7.50 -21.33
CA ALA A 316 -27.71 7.26 -22.75
C ALA A 316 -29.00 6.94 -23.55
N LEU A 317 -29.42 7.85 -24.44
CA LEU A 317 -30.70 7.76 -25.17
C LEU A 317 -30.77 6.59 -26.16
N ASN A 318 -29.69 5.94 -26.50
CA ASN A 318 -29.66 4.72 -27.30
C ASN A 318 -29.96 3.43 -26.51
N MET A 319 -30.16 3.52 -25.19
CA MET A 319 -30.50 2.36 -24.34
C MET A 319 -31.95 1.90 -24.63
N LYS A 320 -32.15 0.57 -24.64
CA LYS A 320 -33.47 -0.02 -24.95
C LYS A 320 -34.57 0.34 -23.97
N GLY A 321 -34.20 0.74 -22.74
CA GLY A 321 -35.15 1.24 -21.75
C GLY A 321 -35.90 2.51 -22.19
N VAL A 322 -35.41 3.24 -23.18
CA VAL A 322 -36.07 4.41 -23.78
C VAL A 322 -36.16 4.33 -25.32
N ALA A 323 -35.11 3.94 -26.01
CA ALA A 323 -35.08 3.85 -27.47
C ALA A 323 -36.08 2.82 -28.07
N GLY A 324 -36.47 1.83 -27.29
CA GLY A 324 -37.42 0.80 -27.74
C GLY A 324 -38.89 1.29 -27.91
N PHE A 325 -39.23 2.50 -27.45
CA PHE A 325 -40.59 3.01 -27.42
C PHE A 325 -40.84 4.16 -28.39
N TYR A 326 -39.80 4.80 -28.89
CA TYR A 326 -39.91 5.97 -29.77
C TYR A 326 -38.87 5.92 -30.87
N GLU A 327 -39.24 6.45 -32.05
CA GLU A 327 -38.31 6.62 -33.18
C GLU A 327 -37.13 7.55 -32.79
N PRO A 328 -35.93 7.31 -33.36
CA PRO A 328 -34.80 8.21 -33.23
C PRO A 328 -35.17 9.67 -33.58
N GLY A 329 -34.75 10.61 -32.76
CA GLY A 329 -35.12 12.03 -32.86
C GLY A 329 -36.38 12.41 -32.10
N VAL A 330 -37.42 11.58 -32.10
CA VAL A 330 -38.65 11.80 -31.32
C VAL A 330 -38.37 11.68 -29.82
N VAL A 331 -37.53 10.70 -29.43
CA VAL A 331 -37.09 10.52 -28.05
C VAL A 331 -36.32 11.74 -27.53
N ASP A 332 -35.49 12.33 -28.39
CA ASP A 332 -34.70 13.54 -28.07
C ASP A 332 -35.60 14.75 -27.78
N VAL A 333 -36.63 14.98 -28.63
CA VAL A 333 -37.65 16.01 -28.40
C VAL A 333 -38.37 15.82 -27.07
N LYS A 334 -38.82 14.58 -26.78
CA LYS A 334 -39.48 14.29 -25.50
C LYS A 334 -38.58 14.53 -24.29
N ALA A 335 -37.29 14.15 -24.38
CA ALA A 335 -36.33 14.39 -23.34
C ALA A 335 -36.12 15.91 -23.08
N LEU A 336 -36.07 16.74 -24.12
CA LEU A 336 -36.05 18.21 -24.01
C LEU A 336 -37.34 18.75 -23.38
N LEU A 337 -38.50 18.29 -23.81
CA LEU A 337 -39.80 18.69 -23.25
C LEU A 337 -39.93 18.33 -21.77
N ALA A 338 -39.27 17.19 -21.36
CA ALA A 338 -39.23 16.80 -19.96
C ALA A 338 -38.37 17.75 -19.08
N GLY A 339 -37.41 18.47 -19.63
CA GLY A 339 -36.59 19.42 -18.88
C GLY A 339 -35.09 19.12 -18.85
N ASN A 340 -34.59 18.12 -19.59
CA ASN A 340 -33.14 17.84 -19.71
C ASN A 340 -32.44 18.98 -20.45
N ASP A 341 -31.21 19.29 -20.04
CA ASP A 341 -30.36 20.32 -20.66
C ASP A 341 -29.43 19.71 -21.70
N VAL A 342 -28.92 18.50 -21.48
CA VAL A 342 -27.94 17.79 -22.32
C VAL A 342 -28.47 16.41 -22.70
N LEU A 343 -28.49 16.16 -24.01
CA LEU A 343 -28.90 14.88 -24.62
C LEU A 343 -27.67 14.00 -24.82
N LEU A 344 -27.55 12.98 -23.98
CA LEU A 344 -26.41 12.07 -23.99
C LEU A 344 -26.65 10.91 -24.92
N PHE A 345 -25.71 10.62 -25.82
CA PHE A 345 -25.76 9.42 -26.67
C PHE A 345 -27.00 9.33 -27.58
N SER A 346 -27.46 10.43 -28.15
CA SER A 346 -28.55 10.40 -29.15
C SER A 346 -28.20 9.43 -30.29
N GLU A 347 -29.13 8.60 -30.68
CA GLU A 347 -28.92 7.57 -31.72
C GLU A 347 -28.63 8.17 -33.09
N ASN A 348 -29.26 9.31 -33.42
CA ASN A 348 -29.11 10.02 -34.69
C ASN A 348 -29.22 11.54 -34.50
N VAL A 349 -28.10 12.22 -34.25
CA VAL A 349 -28.04 13.67 -34.00
C VAL A 349 -28.66 14.50 -35.16
N PRO A 350 -28.34 14.25 -36.45
CA PRO A 350 -28.95 14.95 -37.56
C PRO A 350 -30.51 14.90 -37.52
N ARG A 351 -31.05 13.70 -37.36
CA ARG A 351 -32.52 13.51 -37.31
C ARG A 351 -33.10 14.16 -36.05
N ALA A 352 -32.44 14.04 -34.91
CA ALA A 352 -32.88 14.70 -33.68
C ALA A 352 -32.96 16.23 -33.83
N ILE A 353 -32.02 16.87 -34.48
CA ILE A 353 -32.05 18.29 -34.80
C ILE A 353 -33.25 18.62 -35.68
N GLU A 354 -33.53 17.82 -36.70
CA GLU A 354 -34.71 18.03 -37.57
C GLU A 354 -36.04 17.90 -36.83
N GLU A 355 -36.17 16.88 -35.95
CA GLU A 355 -37.43 16.73 -35.16
C GLU A 355 -37.58 17.83 -34.11
N ILE A 356 -36.49 18.37 -33.51
CA ILE A 356 -36.54 19.51 -32.61
C ILE A 356 -36.98 20.77 -33.36
N LYS A 357 -36.48 20.99 -34.60
CA LYS A 357 -36.96 22.11 -35.47
C LYS A 357 -38.43 22.03 -35.75
N LYS A 358 -38.93 20.83 -36.06
CA LYS A 358 -40.39 20.64 -36.27
C LYS A 358 -41.19 20.93 -34.99
N ALA A 359 -40.65 20.54 -33.81
CA ALA A 359 -41.30 20.84 -32.54
C ALA A 359 -41.29 22.35 -32.26
N ILE A 360 -40.22 23.08 -32.64
CA ILE A 360 -40.21 24.58 -32.55
C ILE A 360 -41.27 25.19 -33.50
N GLN A 361 -41.37 24.70 -34.73
CA GLN A 361 -42.37 25.16 -35.70
C GLN A 361 -43.81 24.92 -35.24
N ARG A 362 -44.05 23.84 -34.46
CA ARG A 362 -45.36 23.53 -33.84
C ARG A 362 -45.59 24.26 -32.53
N ASN A 363 -44.65 25.11 -32.11
CA ASN A 363 -44.67 25.81 -30.82
C ASN A 363 -44.70 24.89 -29.60
N GLU A 364 -44.23 23.69 -29.70
CA GLU A 364 -44.07 22.73 -28.59
C GLU A 364 -42.88 23.11 -27.71
N ILE A 365 -41.78 23.66 -28.31
CA ILE A 365 -40.61 24.18 -27.65
C ILE A 365 -40.35 25.62 -28.18
N SER A 366 -40.09 26.58 -27.34
CA SER A 366 -39.73 27.94 -27.79
C SER A 366 -38.21 28.01 -28.05
N GLN A 367 -37.79 28.90 -28.97
CA GLN A 367 -36.39 29.22 -29.19
C GLN A 367 -35.71 29.72 -27.92
N GLU A 368 -36.40 30.55 -27.11
CA GLU A 368 -35.90 31.05 -25.83
C GLU A 368 -35.61 29.89 -24.85
N ASN A 369 -36.44 28.87 -24.85
CA ASN A 369 -36.21 27.69 -24.03
C ASN A 369 -34.92 26.93 -24.43
N ILE A 370 -34.63 26.84 -25.73
CA ILE A 370 -33.35 26.31 -26.25
C ILE A 370 -32.18 27.21 -25.82
N ASP A 371 -32.32 28.51 -25.99
CA ASP A 371 -31.29 29.50 -25.65
C ASP A 371 -30.92 29.46 -24.17
N GLN A 372 -31.92 29.29 -23.29
CA GLN A 372 -31.69 29.14 -21.84
C GLN A 372 -30.84 27.89 -21.51
N ARG A 373 -31.10 26.74 -22.15
CA ARG A 373 -30.28 25.53 -21.99
C ARG A 373 -28.86 25.72 -22.51
N VAL A 374 -28.74 26.35 -23.69
CA VAL A 374 -27.44 26.66 -24.26
C VAL A 374 -26.64 27.60 -23.36
N ARG A 375 -27.27 28.61 -22.75
CA ARG A 375 -26.65 29.46 -21.73
C ARG A 375 -26.12 28.63 -20.54
N LYS A 376 -26.88 27.68 -20.03
CA LYS A 376 -26.42 26.78 -18.95
C LYS A 376 -25.19 25.98 -19.38
N ILE A 377 -25.20 25.40 -20.58
CA ILE A 377 -24.05 24.64 -21.15
C ILE A 377 -22.84 25.55 -21.32
N LEU A 378 -23.00 26.74 -21.85
CA LEU A 378 -21.92 27.72 -22.02
C LEU A 378 -21.35 28.17 -20.67
N LYS A 379 -22.20 28.39 -19.65
CA LYS A 379 -21.74 28.66 -18.26
C LYS A 379 -20.86 27.51 -17.72
N ALA A 380 -21.25 26.27 -17.96
CA ALA A 380 -20.44 25.11 -17.58
C ALA A 380 -19.10 25.07 -18.33
N LYS A 381 -19.10 25.40 -19.63
CA LYS A 381 -17.87 25.53 -20.43
C LYS A 381 -16.94 26.64 -19.91
N TYR A 382 -17.51 27.79 -19.54
CA TYR A 382 -16.73 28.87 -18.91
C TYR A 382 -16.11 28.43 -17.60
N ARG A 383 -16.92 27.80 -16.70
CA ARG A 383 -16.46 27.24 -15.44
C ARG A 383 -15.34 26.21 -15.62
N ALA A 384 -15.40 25.40 -16.66
CA ALA A 384 -14.34 24.46 -17.06
C ALA A 384 -13.07 25.12 -17.61
N GLY A 385 -13.01 26.46 -17.69
CA GLY A 385 -11.87 27.19 -18.23
C GLY A 385 -11.77 27.23 -19.76
N LEU A 386 -12.82 26.74 -20.45
CA LEU A 386 -12.80 26.64 -21.91
C LEU A 386 -12.84 27.99 -22.64
N HIS A 387 -13.13 29.09 -21.93
CA HIS A 387 -12.98 30.46 -22.46
C HIS A 387 -11.49 30.85 -22.70
N GLN A 388 -10.54 30.07 -22.14
CA GLN A 388 -9.11 30.22 -22.32
C GLN A 388 -8.48 28.83 -22.63
N TYR A 389 -9.14 28.09 -23.52
CA TYR A 389 -8.70 26.73 -23.87
C TYR A 389 -7.22 26.65 -24.26
N LYS A 390 -6.53 25.66 -23.74
CA LYS A 390 -5.17 25.29 -24.10
C LYS A 390 -5.13 23.80 -24.46
N PRO A 391 -4.42 23.42 -25.53
CA PRO A 391 -4.22 22.03 -25.87
C PRO A 391 -3.53 21.26 -24.75
N ILE A 392 -3.87 19.98 -24.63
CA ILE A 392 -3.26 19.06 -23.68
C ILE A 392 -1.81 18.82 -24.10
N ASP A 393 -0.87 18.92 -23.16
CA ASP A 393 0.50 18.44 -23.38
C ASP A 393 0.51 16.90 -23.46
N LEU A 394 0.98 16.37 -24.57
CA LEU A 394 1.01 14.94 -24.85
C LEU A 394 2.26 14.23 -24.28
N ASN A 395 3.19 14.96 -23.68
CA ASN A 395 4.37 14.38 -23.06
C ASN A 395 4.04 13.81 -21.67
N ASN A 396 4.68 12.71 -21.30
CA ASN A 396 4.66 12.12 -19.95
C ASN A 396 3.28 11.73 -19.40
N ILE A 397 2.23 11.61 -20.23
CA ILE A 397 0.87 11.31 -19.77
C ILE A 397 0.82 10.08 -18.86
N ASP A 398 1.42 8.96 -19.29
CA ASP A 398 1.38 7.72 -18.51
C ASP A 398 2.08 7.86 -17.15
N THR A 399 3.19 8.59 -17.08
CA THR A 399 3.92 8.83 -15.82
C THR A 399 3.17 9.78 -14.90
N ASP A 400 2.56 10.83 -15.46
CA ASP A 400 1.82 11.83 -14.67
C ASP A 400 0.56 11.24 -14.06
N LEU A 401 -0.13 10.33 -14.76
CA LEU A 401 -1.32 9.66 -14.26
C LEU A 401 -0.98 8.56 -13.24
N ASN A 402 0.04 7.73 -13.52
CA ASN A 402 0.45 6.65 -12.62
C ASN A 402 1.44 7.16 -11.55
N ASN A 403 1.09 8.26 -10.92
CA ASN A 403 1.92 8.90 -9.91
C ASN A 403 1.89 8.17 -8.55
N ARG A 404 2.85 8.49 -7.70
CA ARG A 404 2.99 7.85 -6.37
C ARG A 404 1.88 8.21 -5.39
N ASN A 405 1.24 9.37 -5.57
CA ASN A 405 0.12 9.80 -4.73
C ASN A 405 -1.12 8.92 -4.96
N ALA A 406 -1.45 8.62 -6.22
CA ALA A 406 -2.55 7.69 -6.55
C ALA A 406 -2.32 6.31 -5.90
N LEU A 407 -1.08 5.79 -5.95
CA LEU A 407 -0.73 4.53 -5.29
C LEU A 407 -0.91 4.61 -3.77
N LEU A 408 -0.44 5.68 -3.13
CA LEU A 408 -0.60 5.88 -1.69
C LEU A 408 -2.07 5.95 -1.27
N ILE A 409 -2.90 6.68 -2.04
CA ILE A 409 -4.33 6.77 -1.81
C ILE A 409 -4.96 5.37 -1.91
N ASN A 410 -4.66 4.59 -2.95
CA ASN A 410 -5.15 3.23 -3.11
C ASN A 410 -4.78 2.32 -1.92
N GLN A 411 -3.54 2.39 -1.44
CA GLN A 411 -3.11 1.65 -0.25
C GLN A 411 -3.91 2.05 1.00
N ARG A 412 -4.12 3.36 1.22
CA ARG A 412 -4.90 3.86 2.35
C ARG A 412 -6.38 3.46 2.25
N LEU A 413 -6.96 3.47 1.05
CA LEU A 413 -8.33 3.00 0.83
C LEU A 413 -8.45 1.51 1.16
N ALA A 414 -7.54 0.67 0.65
CA ALA A 414 -7.51 -0.76 0.94
C ALA A 414 -7.35 -1.04 2.45
N GLU A 415 -6.39 -0.38 3.10
CA GLU A 415 -6.15 -0.49 4.55
C GLU A 415 -7.40 -0.20 5.38
N ASN A 416 -8.20 0.82 4.99
CA ASN A 416 -9.35 1.28 5.75
C ASN A 416 -10.67 0.59 5.38
N ALA A 417 -10.72 -0.12 4.24
CA ALA A 417 -11.91 -0.85 3.81
C ALA A 417 -11.98 -2.27 4.41
N ILE A 418 -10.85 -2.98 4.52
CA ILE A 418 -10.80 -4.37 5.00
C ILE A 418 -11.55 -4.49 6.32
N THR A 419 -12.51 -5.44 6.35
CA THR A 419 -13.45 -5.59 7.46
C THR A 419 -13.28 -6.94 8.15
N LEU A 420 -12.92 -6.93 9.42
CA LEU A 420 -13.02 -8.11 10.30
C LEU A 420 -14.50 -8.27 10.70
N VAL A 421 -15.22 -9.15 10.02
CA VAL A 421 -16.65 -9.33 10.19
C VAL A 421 -16.96 -10.04 11.49
N ARG A 422 -16.16 -11.07 11.81
CA ARG A 422 -16.31 -11.92 12.99
C ARG A 422 -14.97 -12.46 13.48
N ASP A 423 -14.82 -12.59 14.79
CA ASP A 423 -13.69 -13.22 15.46
C ASP A 423 -14.13 -13.76 16.83
N ASP A 424 -14.92 -14.83 16.82
CA ASP A 424 -15.55 -15.41 18.02
C ASP A 424 -14.50 -15.92 19.02
N ASN A 425 -13.32 -16.29 18.53
CA ASN A 425 -12.22 -16.82 19.33
C ASN A 425 -11.23 -15.73 19.79
N HIS A 426 -11.47 -14.47 19.46
CA HIS A 426 -10.62 -13.31 19.77
C HIS A 426 -9.14 -13.54 19.45
N GLN A 427 -8.86 -14.12 18.29
CA GLN A 427 -7.51 -14.49 17.88
C GLN A 427 -6.82 -13.45 16.95
N ILE A 428 -7.57 -12.48 16.44
CA ILE A 428 -7.02 -11.46 15.54
C ILE A 428 -6.75 -10.17 16.34
N PRO A 429 -5.52 -9.62 16.27
CA PRO A 429 -4.37 -10.11 15.51
C PRO A 429 -3.72 -11.35 16.15
N PHE A 430 -3.21 -12.27 15.31
CA PHE A 430 -2.57 -13.48 15.78
C PHE A 430 -1.41 -13.20 16.73
N GLY A 431 -1.54 -13.67 17.97
CA GLY A 431 -0.49 -13.71 19.00
C GLY A 431 0.07 -15.12 19.22
N ASN A 432 1.05 -15.27 20.16
CA ASN A 432 1.63 -16.55 20.58
C ASN A 432 2.00 -17.46 19.39
N LEU A 433 2.77 -16.90 18.45
CA LEU A 433 3.07 -17.55 17.16
C LEU A 433 3.84 -18.85 17.34
N GLU A 434 4.62 -18.98 18.43
CA GLU A 434 5.38 -20.19 18.79
C GLU A 434 4.49 -21.42 19.06
N GLN A 435 3.21 -21.19 19.37
CA GLN A 435 2.24 -22.25 19.66
C GLN A 435 1.41 -22.64 18.43
N LYS A 436 1.61 -21.96 17.31
CA LYS A 436 0.78 -22.10 16.12
C LYS A 436 1.54 -22.73 14.95
N ARG A 437 0.91 -23.66 14.28
CA ARG A 437 1.35 -24.20 12.99
C ARG A 437 0.37 -23.77 11.94
N PHE A 438 0.83 -22.81 11.10
CA PHE A 438 0.00 -22.21 10.06
C PHE A 438 0.08 -22.95 8.73
N ALA A 439 -1.08 -23.08 8.08
CA ALA A 439 -1.18 -23.33 6.65
C ALA A 439 -2.08 -22.28 6.01
N SER A 440 -1.85 -21.98 4.74
CA SER A 440 -2.77 -21.19 3.92
C SER A 440 -3.28 -22.01 2.74
N LEU A 441 -4.54 -21.81 2.39
CA LEU A 441 -5.18 -22.36 1.21
C LEU A 441 -5.77 -21.21 0.38
N SER A 442 -5.24 -20.99 -0.84
CA SER A 442 -5.88 -20.07 -1.80
C SER A 442 -6.74 -20.85 -2.77
N VAL A 443 -8.02 -20.48 -2.83
CA VAL A 443 -9.03 -21.09 -3.73
C VAL A 443 -9.19 -20.20 -4.95
N ASP A 444 -9.19 -20.82 -6.15
CA ASP A 444 -9.26 -20.21 -7.47
C ASP A 444 -8.12 -19.23 -7.82
N ALA A 445 -6.99 -19.35 -7.16
CA ALA A 445 -5.77 -18.69 -7.58
C ALA A 445 -4.89 -19.63 -8.42
N PRO A 446 -4.28 -19.17 -9.54
CA PRO A 446 -3.49 -20.04 -10.43
C PRO A 446 -2.12 -20.40 -9.84
N THR A 447 -1.59 -19.56 -8.97
CA THR A 447 -0.27 -19.66 -8.32
C THR A 447 -0.37 -19.19 -6.88
N LEU A 448 0.75 -19.09 -6.17
CA LEU A 448 0.80 -18.37 -4.89
C LEU A 448 0.34 -16.93 -5.09
N THR A 449 -0.47 -16.44 -4.17
CA THR A 449 -1.09 -15.11 -4.22
C THR A 449 -0.25 -14.07 -3.46
N ASP A 450 -0.50 -12.78 -3.72
CA ASP A 450 0.11 -11.70 -2.95
C ASP A 450 -0.28 -11.79 -1.46
N PHE A 451 -1.48 -12.28 -1.17
CA PHE A 451 -1.91 -12.59 0.19
C PHE A 451 -0.98 -13.61 0.87
N GLN A 452 -0.66 -14.71 0.20
CA GLN A 452 0.22 -15.75 0.73
C GLN A 452 1.66 -15.23 0.92
N TYR A 453 2.19 -14.46 -0.02
CA TYR A 453 3.51 -13.82 0.14
C TYR A 453 3.53 -12.80 1.29
N ALA A 454 2.44 -12.09 1.51
CA ALA A 454 2.34 -11.15 2.63
C ALA A 454 2.25 -11.86 4.00
N LEU A 455 1.62 -13.03 4.07
CA LEU A 455 1.60 -13.87 5.28
C LEU A 455 3.02 -14.30 5.71
N ASP A 456 3.90 -14.63 4.76
CA ASP A 456 5.31 -15.02 5.02
C ASP A 456 6.15 -13.93 5.70
N ARG A 457 5.68 -12.66 5.66
CA ARG A 457 6.33 -11.57 6.38
C ARG A 457 6.20 -11.67 7.90
N TYR A 458 5.22 -12.43 8.39
CA TYR A 458 4.83 -12.47 9.82
C TYR A 458 5.05 -13.81 10.49
N ALA A 459 4.95 -14.92 9.74
CA ALA A 459 5.12 -16.27 10.28
C ALA A 459 5.46 -17.26 9.16
N PHE A 460 5.92 -18.45 9.56
CA PHE A 460 6.11 -19.54 8.62
C PHE A 460 4.78 -20.17 8.21
N PHE A 461 4.54 -20.30 6.92
CA PHE A 461 3.36 -20.93 6.34
C PHE A 461 3.68 -22.12 5.44
N ALA A 462 2.83 -23.15 5.50
CA ALA A 462 2.71 -24.12 4.44
C ALA A 462 1.61 -23.67 3.47
N HIS A 463 2.02 -23.26 2.27
CA HIS A 463 1.11 -22.74 1.27
C HIS A 463 0.52 -23.83 0.40
N HIS A 464 -0.79 -23.72 0.16
CA HIS A 464 -1.55 -24.60 -0.72
C HIS A 464 -2.45 -23.78 -1.64
N THR A 465 -2.75 -24.38 -2.81
CA THR A 465 -3.72 -23.84 -3.78
C THR A 465 -4.71 -24.92 -4.18
N LEU A 466 -5.91 -24.52 -4.56
CA LEU A 466 -7.00 -25.37 -5.04
C LEU A 466 -7.85 -24.56 -6.03
N LYS A 467 -8.41 -25.23 -7.05
CA LYS A 467 -9.37 -24.62 -7.95
C LYS A 467 -10.76 -25.17 -7.68
N ASN A 468 -11.79 -24.37 -7.82
CA ASN A 468 -13.18 -24.84 -7.74
C ASN A 468 -13.45 -25.97 -8.77
N SER A 469 -12.81 -25.93 -9.94
CA SER A 469 -12.92 -26.97 -10.99
C SER A 469 -12.18 -28.27 -10.69
N ASP A 470 -11.39 -28.34 -9.61
CA ASP A 470 -10.66 -29.56 -9.27
C ASP A 470 -11.61 -30.72 -8.89
N PRO A 471 -11.22 -31.99 -9.16
CA PRO A 471 -12.02 -33.12 -8.75
C PRO A 471 -12.09 -33.28 -7.23
N GLN A 472 -13.15 -33.92 -6.72
CA GLN A 472 -13.37 -34.11 -5.27
C GLN A 472 -12.16 -34.72 -4.57
N ALA A 473 -11.45 -35.67 -5.18
CA ALA A 473 -10.25 -36.27 -4.60
C ALA A 473 -9.13 -35.28 -4.26
N ASN A 474 -9.05 -34.11 -4.95
CA ASN A 474 -8.11 -33.04 -4.60
C ASN A 474 -8.56 -32.34 -3.32
N PHE A 475 -9.85 -32.11 -3.14
CA PHE A 475 -10.41 -31.53 -1.92
C PHE A 475 -10.17 -32.46 -0.72
N ASP A 476 -10.42 -33.76 -0.88
CA ASP A 476 -10.20 -34.77 0.17
C ASP A 476 -8.73 -34.85 0.57
N ARG A 477 -7.82 -34.80 -0.41
CA ARG A 477 -6.37 -34.77 -0.17
C ARG A 477 -5.95 -33.51 0.58
N LYS A 478 -6.49 -32.33 0.21
CA LYS A 478 -6.20 -31.06 0.89
C LYS A 478 -6.74 -31.10 2.32
N PHE A 479 -7.95 -31.60 2.56
CA PHE A 479 -8.49 -31.80 3.88
C PHE A 479 -7.51 -32.63 4.75
N ASN A 480 -7.07 -33.79 4.25
CA ASN A 480 -6.18 -34.68 4.97
C ASN A 480 -4.81 -34.06 5.31
N ILE A 481 -4.32 -33.16 4.51
CA ILE A 481 -3.08 -32.38 4.77
C ILE A 481 -3.37 -31.28 5.80
N LEU A 482 -4.38 -30.46 5.55
CA LEU A 482 -4.63 -29.23 6.29
C LEU A 482 -5.13 -29.49 7.72
N LYS A 483 -5.87 -30.57 7.99
CA LYS A 483 -6.32 -30.93 9.34
C LYS A 483 -5.19 -31.17 10.36
N SER A 484 -3.94 -31.32 9.88
CA SER A 484 -2.77 -31.48 10.76
C SER A 484 -2.21 -30.15 11.28
N TYR A 485 -2.64 -29.02 10.74
CA TYR A 485 -2.22 -27.69 11.19
C TYR A 485 -3.16 -27.16 12.27
N SER A 486 -2.64 -26.35 13.17
CA SER A 486 -3.47 -25.77 14.25
C SER A 486 -4.29 -24.56 13.77
N HIS A 487 -3.85 -23.93 12.70
CA HIS A 487 -4.51 -22.76 12.10
C HIS A 487 -4.42 -22.83 10.57
N VAL A 488 -5.56 -22.75 9.90
CA VAL A 488 -5.66 -22.74 8.44
C VAL A 488 -6.30 -21.42 8.00
N ILE A 489 -5.61 -20.64 7.18
CA ILE A 489 -6.17 -19.42 6.59
C ILE A 489 -6.58 -19.74 5.16
N VAL A 490 -7.89 -19.64 4.87
CA VAL A 490 -8.45 -19.88 3.54
C VAL A 490 -8.74 -18.53 2.91
N SER A 491 -8.10 -18.22 1.78
CA SER A 491 -8.41 -17.06 0.94
C SER A 491 -9.17 -17.49 -0.32
N ILE A 492 -10.24 -16.78 -0.62
CA ILE A 492 -11.12 -17.05 -1.77
C ILE A 492 -10.96 -15.92 -2.77
N HIS A 493 -10.61 -16.29 -4.01
CA HIS A 493 -10.25 -15.38 -5.10
C HIS A 493 -11.21 -15.53 -6.29
N ARG A 494 -11.17 -14.58 -7.25
CA ARG A 494 -11.92 -14.63 -8.51
C ARG A 494 -13.41 -14.93 -8.35
N THR A 495 -14.01 -14.42 -7.29
CA THR A 495 -15.44 -14.52 -7.08
C THR A 495 -16.20 -13.74 -8.16
N ASN A 496 -17.50 -14.03 -8.33
CA ASN A 496 -18.39 -13.25 -9.19
C ASN A 496 -19.48 -12.56 -8.36
N LYS A 497 -20.27 -11.71 -9.01
CA LYS A 497 -21.33 -10.92 -8.36
C LYS A 497 -22.69 -11.61 -8.29
N SER A 498 -22.84 -12.81 -8.86
CA SER A 498 -24.14 -13.48 -9.06
C SER A 498 -24.49 -14.42 -7.91
N ALA A 499 -25.53 -14.09 -7.16
CA ALA A 499 -26.08 -14.97 -6.12
C ALA A 499 -26.55 -16.33 -6.68
N SER A 500 -27.11 -16.35 -7.88
CA SER A 500 -27.57 -17.59 -8.53
C SER A 500 -26.44 -18.55 -8.94
N LYS A 501 -25.18 -18.11 -8.80
CA LYS A 501 -23.96 -18.90 -9.05
C LYS A 501 -23.11 -19.01 -7.78
N ASP A 502 -23.72 -18.88 -6.61
CA ASP A 502 -23.04 -18.88 -5.30
C ASP A 502 -21.79 -17.98 -5.30
N TYR A 503 -21.87 -16.84 -5.98
CA TYR A 503 -20.75 -15.89 -6.13
C TYR A 503 -19.47 -16.51 -6.70
N GLY A 504 -19.58 -17.64 -7.42
CA GLY A 504 -18.45 -18.42 -7.96
C GLY A 504 -17.76 -19.31 -6.93
N ILE A 505 -18.34 -19.50 -5.74
CA ILE A 505 -17.78 -20.31 -4.66
C ILE A 505 -18.49 -21.69 -4.64
N ASP A 506 -17.80 -22.69 -5.14
CA ASP A 506 -18.36 -24.02 -5.34
C ASP A 506 -18.73 -24.70 -4.01
N GLN A 507 -19.76 -25.53 -3.99
CA GLN A 507 -20.22 -26.28 -2.81
C GLN A 507 -19.08 -27.12 -2.20
N LYS A 508 -18.20 -27.72 -3.01
CA LYS A 508 -17.03 -28.47 -2.54
C LYS A 508 -16.08 -27.61 -1.67
N THR A 509 -15.91 -26.33 -2.04
CA THR A 509 -15.12 -25.38 -1.25
C THR A 509 -15.80 -25.07 0.07
N GLN A 510 -17.09 -24.82 0.07
CA GLN A 510 -17.87 -24.59 1.30
C GLN A 510 -17.79 -25.79 2.25
N ASP A 511 -17.93 -27.01 1.71
CA ASP A 511 -17.87 -28.26 2.47
C ASP A 511 -16.47 -28.51 3.05
N LEU A 512 -15.41 -28.26 2.26
CA LEU A 512 -14.02 -28.34 2.73
C LEU A 512 -13.79 -27.41 3.94
N ILE A 513 -14.23 -26.15 3.82
CA ILE A 513 -14.07 -25.15 4.91
C ILE A 513 -14.85 -25.61 6.15
N ARG A 514 -16.10 -26.06 5.99
CA ARG A 514 -16.91 -26.56 7.10
C ARG A 514 -16.28 -27.78 7.78
N ASN A 515 -15.77 -28.72 7.00
CA ASN A 515 -15.09 -29.90 7.53
C ASN A 515 -13.79 -29.53 8.26
N LEU A 516 -13.00 -28.59 7.75
CA LEU A 516 -11.80 -28.09 8.43
C LEU A 516 -12.15 -27.41 9.76
N GLN A 517 -13.21 -26.62 9.81
CA GLN A 517 -13.67 -25.95 11.05
C GLN A 517 -14.02 -26.92 12.17
N SER A 518 -14.40 -28.17 11.86
CA SER A 518 -14.68 -29.19 12.87
C SER A 518 -13.42 -29.79 13.54
N VAL A 519 -12.23 -29.58 12.95
CA VAL A 519 -10.99 -30.23 13.38
C VAL A 519 -9.81 -29.28 13.63
N THR A 520 -9.90 -28.04 13.16
CA THR A 520 -8.84 -27.03 13.33
C THR A 520 -9.41 -25.60 13.31
N ASN A 521 -8.62 -24.62 13.74
CA ASN A 521 -9.01 -23.21 13.63
C ASN A 521 -8.92 -22.74 12.18
N VAL A 522 -10.02 -22.21 11.65
CA VAL A 522 -10.08 -21.72 10.27
C VAL A 522 -10.44 -20.24 10.26
N THR A 523 -9.62 -19.46 9.56
CA THR A 523 -9.93 -18.07 9.19
C THR A 523 -10.28 -18.04 7.70
N VAL A 524 -11.41 -17.44 7.33
CA VAL A 524 -11.81 -17.26 5.93
C VAL A 524 -11.67 -15.80 5.55
N VAL A 525 -10.98 -15.53 4.45
CA VAL A 525 -10.81 -14.21 3.85
C VAL A 525 -11.39 -14.24 2.43
N ILE A 526 -12.35 -13.35 2.14
CA ILE A 526 -13.03 -13.34 0.84
C ILE A 526 -12.63 -12.07 0.07
N PHE A 527 -12.08 -12.24 -1.13
CA PHE A 527 -11.86 -11.18 -2.09
C PHE A 527 -12.97 -11.20 -3.13
N GLY A 528 -13.93 -10.26 -3.02
CA GLY A 528 -15.11 -10.19 -3.86
C GLY A 528 -16.26 -9.38 -3.28
N THR A 529 -17.48 -9.71 -3.63
CA THR A 529 -18.66 -9.01 -3.12
C THR A 529 -18.99 -9.37 -1.67
N PRO A 530 -19.36 -8.40 -0.82
CA PRO A 530 -19.79 -8.67 0.57
C PRO A 530 -20.98 -9.64 0.67
N TYR A 531 -21.84 -9.70 -0.32
CA TYR A 531 -22.98 -10.61 -0.32
C TYR A 531 -22.58 -12.10 -0.25
N SER A 532 -21.36 -12.45 -0.67
CA SER A 532 -20.84 -13.83 -0.57
C SER A 532 -20.64 -14.30 0.88
N LEU A 533 -20.59 -13.39 1.85
CA LEU A 533 -20.43 -13.71 3.27
C LEU A 533 -21.55 -14.63 3.78
N GLN A 534 -22.77 -14.59 3.20
CA GLN A 534 -23.89 -15.47 3.55
C GLN A 534 -23.55 -16.97 3.45
N LEU A 535 -22.57 -17.34 2.61
CA LEU A 535 -22.14 -18.73 2.47
C LEU A 535 -21.32 -19.22 3.67
N PHE A 536 -20.90 -18.29 4.54
CA PHE A 536 -19.98 -18.53 5.65
C PHE A 536 -20.51 -18.05 7.03
N ASP A 537 -21.82 -18.01 7.19
CA ASP A 537 -22.49 -17.52 8.41
C ASP A 537 -22.05 -18.22 9.69
N LYS A 538 -21.57 -19.46 9.61
CA LYS A 538 -21.09 -20.25 10.76
C LYS A 538 -19.57 -20.20 10.94
N THR A 539 -18.85 -19.40 10.18
CA THR A 539 -17.40 -19.28 10.26
C THR A 539 -17.01 -18.43 11.47
N PRO A 540 -16.24 -18.96 12.45
CA PRO A 540 -15.88 -18.23 13.66
C PRO A 540 -14.99 -17.01 13.42
N THR A 541 -14.09 -17.08 12.42
CA THR A 541 -13.23 -15.94 12.04
C THR A 541 -13.38 -15.66 10.55
N LEU A 542 -14.02 -14.53 10.24
CA LEU A 542 -14.44 -14.15 8.91
C LEU A 542 -14.00 -12.72 8.57
N VAL A 543 -13.34 -12.58 7.44
CA VAL A 543 -12.80 -11.30 6.93
C VAL A 543 -13.32 -11.02 5.54
N MET A 544 -13.80 -9.79 5.33
CA MET A 544 -14.13 -9.27 4.01
C MET A 544 -12.95 -8.47 3.46
N GLY A 545 -12.32 -8.97 2.40
CA GLY A 545 -11.16 -8.37 1.72
C GLY A 545 -11.53 -7.49 0.53
N TYR A 546 -12.78 -7.56 0.06
CA TYR A 546 -13.34 -6.81 -1.10
C TYR A 546 -12.62 -7.07 -2.42
N GLU A 547 -11.72 -6.18 -2.84
CA GLU A 547 -11.08 -6.27 -4.16
C GLU A 547 -9.99 -7.35 -4.19
N ASP A 548 -9.92 -8.10 -5.30
CA ASP A 548 -8.88 -9.13 -5.50
C ASP A 548 -7.64 -8.52 -6.17
N THR A 549 -7.06 -7.49 -5.54
CA THR A 549 -5.88 -6.76 -5.99
C THR A 549 -4.72 -6.92 -5.03
N HIS A 550 -3.51 -6.57 -5.47
CA HIS A 550 -2.28 -6.64 -4.66
C HIS A 550 -2.43 -5.94 -3.30
N ASP A 551 -2.94 -4.70 -3.28
CA ASP A 551 -3.04 -3.91 -2.07
C ASP A 551 -4.03 -4.54 -1.07
N PHE A 552 -5.22 -4.94 -1.52
CA PHE A 552 -6.22 -5.58 -0.66
C PHE A 552 -5.73 -6.92 -0.11
N GLN A 553 -5.10 -7.74 -0.93
CA GLN A 553 -4.51 -9.01 -0.51
C GLN A 553 -3.41 -8.80 0.53
N SER A 554 -2.49 -7.87 0.27
CA SER A 554 -1.38 -7.54 1.17
C SER A 554 -1.88 -6.99 2.51
N PHE A 555 -2.80 -6.02 2.50
CA PHE A 555 -3.30 -5.42 3.73
C PHE A 555 -4.23 -6.35 4.53
N ALA A 556 -4.96 -7.27 3.88
CA ALA A 556 -5.71 -8.30 4.60
C ALA A 556 -4.77 -9.20 5.41
N ALA A 557 -3.65 -9.63 4.84
CA ALA A 557 -2.64 -10.40 5.58
C ALA A 557 -2.04 -9.58 6.73
N GLN A 558 -1.71 -8.31 6.50
CA GLN A 558 -1.16 -7.41 7.52
C GLN A 558 -2.15 -7.20 8.69
N MET A 559 -3.44 -7.08 8.40
CA MET A 559 -4.50 -6.95 9.40
C MET A 559 -4.56 -8.19 10.32
N LEU A 560 -4.48 -9.40 9.74
CA LEU A 560 -4.51 -10.65 10.51
C LEU A 560 -3.37 -10.75 11.54
N PHE A 561 -2.24 -10.11 11.27
CA PHE A 561 -1.06 -10.14 12.15
C PHE A 561 -0.84 -8.84 12.94
N GLY A 562 -1.70 -7.84 12.78
CA GLY A 562 -1.57 -6.56 13.48
C GLY A 562 -0.47 -5.64 12.92
N GLY A 563 -0.18 -5.76 11.62
CA GLY A 563 0.58 -4.74 10.88
C GLY A 563 -0.26 -3.50 10.59
N ILE A 564 -1.57 -3.68 10.46
CA ILE A 564 -2.59 -2.63 10.42
C ILE A 564 -3.76 -2.98 11.34
N SER A 565 -4.60 -1.99 11.68
CA SER A 565 -5.85 -2.21 12.43
C SER A 565 -7.01 -2.47 11.47
N ALA A 566 -7.90 -3.41 11.81
CA ALA A 566 -9.20 -3.52 11.16
C ALA A 566 -10.08 -2.32 11.53
N ARG A 567 -10.66 -1.64 10.56
CA ARG A 567 -11.51 -0.44 10.73
C ARG A 567 -12.75 -0.45 9.87
N GLY A 568 -12.80 -1.27 8.84
CA GLY A 568 -13.90 -1.34 7.89
C GLY A 568 -15.22 -1.78 8.53
N ARG A 569 -16.33 -1.35 7.94
CA ARG A 569 -17.69 -1.75 8.29
C ARG A 569 -18.40 -2.25 7.04
N LEU A 570 -19.19 -3.30 7.14
CA LEU A 570 -19.94 -3.83 6.00
C LEU A 570 -20.88 -2.74 5.45
N PRO A 571 -20.83 -2.44 4.14
CA PRO A 571 -21.70 -1.44 3.52
C PRO A 571 -23.10 -1.96 3.24
N VAL A 572 -23.30 -3.28 3.25
CA VAL A 572 -24.55 -3.97 2.94
C VAL A 572 -24.76 -5.17 3.85
N THR A 573 -26.00 -5.58 3.99
CA THR A 573 -26.41 -6.79 4.68
C THR A 573 -26.35 -7.99 3.73
N ALA A 574 -25.50 -8.97 4.06
CA ALA A 574 -25.38 -10.23 3.30
C ALA A 574 -26.32 -11.30 3.86
N SER A 575 -26.49 -11.33 5.18
CA SER A 575 -27.31 -12.27 5.93
C SER A 575 -27.65 -11.72 7.31
N PRO A 576 -28.51 -12.37 8.12
CA PRO A 576 -28.74 -11.99 9.51
C PRO A 576 -27.49 -12.02 10.39
N TYR A 577 -26.42 -12.67 9.94
CA TYR A 577 -25.15 -12.81 10.66
C TYR A 577 -24.03 -11.92 10.09
N ALA A 578 -24.30 -11.20 9.02
CA ALA A 578 -23.39 -10.25 8.38
C ALA A 578 -24.21 -9.04 7.90
N VAL A 579 -24.50 -8.13 8.82
CA VAL A 579 -25.39 -6.97 8.58
C VAL A 579 -24.60 -5.70 8.28
N ALA A 580 -25.23 -4.77 7.57
CA ALA A 580 -24.64 -3.45 7.32
C ALA A 580 -24.21 -2.76 8.62
N GLY A 581 -23.05 -2.09 8.59
CA GLY A 581 -22.43 -1.47 9.74
C GLY A 581 -21.64 -2.42 10.65
N GLN A 582 -21.74 -3.75 10.46
CA GLN A 582 -20.97 -4.73 11.22
C GLN A 582 -19.48 -4.68 10.84
N GLY A 583 -18.62 -4.83 11.85
CA GLY A 583 -17.18 -4.93 11.73
C GLY A 583 -16.55 -4.81 13.11
N LEU A 584 -15.49 -5.55 13.36
CA LEU A 584 -14.74 -5.50 14.61
C LEU A 584 -13.55 -4.58 14.45
N LEU A 585 -13.28 -3.78 15.48
CA LEU A 585 -12.05 -2.97 15.56
C LEU A 585 -10.96 -3.81 16.22
N THR A 586 -9.77 -3.77 15.66
CA THR A 586 -8.60 -4.36 16.31
C THR A 586 -7.74 -3.28 16.98
N THR A 587 -6.84 -3.72 17.87
CA THR A 587 -5.92 -2.83 18.60
C THR A 587 -4.96 -2.09 17.66
N THR A 588 -4.28 -1.08 18.20
CA THR A 588 -3.19 -0.37 17.51
C THR A 588 -2.16 -1.36 16.95
N PRO A 589 -1.63 -1.12 15.74
CA PRO A 589 -0.61 -1.97 15.15
C PRO A 589 0.59 -2.20 16.07
N THR A 590 1.00 -3.46 16.18
CA THR A 590 2.09 -3.88 17.07
C THR A 590 3.24 -4.55 16.32
N ARG A 591 3.07 -4.78 15.02
CA ARG A 591 4.06 -5.34 14.10
C ARG A 591 4.30 -4.40 12.93
N PHE A 592 5.30 -4.67 12.13
CA PHE A 592 5.58 -3.90 10.91
C PHE A 592 4.35 -3.82 10.01
N LYS A 593 4.07 -2.60 9.54
CA LYS A 593 3.31 -2.36 8.32
C LYS A 593 4.27 -2.37 7.13
N TYR A 594 3.90 -2.99 6.03
CA TYR A 594 4.63 -2.96 4.75
C TYR A 594 3.90 -2.01 3.81
N THR A 595 4.59 -0.97 3.36
CA THR A 595 3.99 0.13 2.59
C THR A 595 5.05 0.81 1.72
N ILE A 596 4.74 1.96 1.14
CA ILE A 596 5.65 2.75 0.30
C ILE A 596 6.23 3.94 1.08
N PRO A 597 7.37 4.51 0.64
CA PRO A 597 8.04 5.63 1.34
C PRO A 597 7.14 6.86 1.53
N GLU A 598 6.23 7.10 0.60
CA GLU A 598 5.28 8.22 0.66
C GLU A 598 4.34 8.15 1.87
N ASP A 599 4.08 6.95 2.43
CA ASP A 599 3.27 6.79 3.65
C ASP A 599 3.94 7.36 4.93
N VAL A 600 5.22 7.71 4.85
CA VAL A 600 5.96 8.44 5.89
C VAL A 600 6.50 9.78 5.38
N GLY A 601 5.99 10.27 4.26
CA GLY A 601 6.34 11.56 3.67
C GLY A 601 7.67 11.59 2.91
N ILE A 602 8.28 10.45 2.62
CA ILE A 602 9.53 10.35 1.86
C ILE A 602 9.20 10.04 0.40
N GLN A 603 9.78 10.78 -0.55
CA GLN A 603 9.61 10.46 -1.96
C GLN A 603 10.50 9.26 -2.34
N LEU A 604 9.92 8.25 -3.01
CA LEU A 604 10.69 7.07 -3.46
C LEU A 604 11.91 7.46 -4.28
N GLY A 605 11.76 8.43 -5.18
CA GLY A 605 12.84 8.89 -6.06
C GLY A 605 14.07 9.40 -5.29
N ASP A 606 13.87 10.16 -4.20
CA ASP A 606 14.95 10.65 -3.35
C ASP A 606 15.69 9.51 -2.63
N LEU A 607 14.95 8.50 -2.19
CA LEU A 607 15.52 7.34 -1.50
C LEU A 607 16.23 6.40 -2.49
N GLU A 608 15.55 6.05 -3.59
CA GLU A 608 15.99 5.05 -4.53
C GLU A 608 17.23 5.49 -5.32
N GLN A 609 17.23 6.71 -5.88
CA GLN A 609 18.37 7.18 -6.68
C GLN A 609 19.68 7.19 -5.91
N GLY A 610 19.65 7.62 -4.64
CA GLY A 610 20.82 7.64 -3.77
C GLY A 610 21.36 6.24 -3.52
N ILE A 611 20.49 5.31 -3.15
CA ILE A 611 20.83 3.92 -2.83
C ILE A 611 21.28 3.18 -4.09
N ASP A 612 20.53 3.27 -5.19
CA ASP A 612 20.82 2.58 -6.44
C ASP A 612 22.20 2.91 -6.99
N ARG A 613 22.56 4.20 -7.00
CA ARG A 613 23.87 4.65 -7.48
C ARG A 613 25.00 3.97 -6.71
N ILE A 614 24.88 3.88 -5.38
CA ILE A 614 25.91 3.30 -4.51
C ILE A 614 25.98 1.79 -4.69
N MET A 615 24.84 1.11 -4.74
CA MET A 615 24.77 -0.33 -4.91
C MET A 615 25.28 -0.76 -6.30
N GLN A 616 24.92 -0.04 -7.35
CA GLN A 616 25.40 -0.29 -8.72
C GLN A 616 26.92 -0.05 -8.83
N GLU A 617 27.45 1.01 -8.21
CA GLU A 617 28.87 1.26 -8.12
C GLU A 617 29.60 0.10 -7.43
N GLY A 618 29.05 -0.38 -6.30
CA GLY A 618 29.60 -1.53 -5.57
C GLY A 618 29.69 -2.79 -6.41
N MET A 619 28.66 -3.10 -7.18
CA MET A 619 28.65 -4.26 -8.09
C MET A 619 29.62 -4.06 -9.26
N ARG A 620 29.59 -2.90 -9.93
CA ARG A 620 30.44 -2.57 -11.06
C ARG A 620 31.93 -2.62 -10.70
N THR A 621 32.31 -2.16 -9.52
CA THR A 621 33.68 -2.21 -9.01
C THR A 621 34.06 -3.57 -8.44
N GLN A 622 33.16 -4.55 -8.49
CA GLN A 622 33.35 -5.85 -7.85
C GLN A 622 33.66 -5.76 -6.35
N ALA A 623 33.04 -4.83 -5.65
CA ALA A 623 33.08 -4.72 -4.20
C ALA A 623 32.17 -5.77 -3.53
N MET A 624 31.11 -6.17 -4.22
CA MET A 624 30.17 -7.21 -3.83
C MET A 624 29.44 -7.74 -5.07
N PRO A 625 28.99 -9.01 -5.10
CA PRO A 625 28.22 -9.54 -6.23
C PRO A 625 26.77 -9.12 -6.21
N GLY A 626 26.20 -8.86 -5.05
CA GLY A 626 24.84 -8.45 -4.84
C GLY A 626 24.52 -8.16 -3.38
N GLY A 627 23.25 -7.83 -3.10
CA GLY A 627 22.82 -7.59 -1.73
C GLY A 627 21.36 -7.15 -1.64
N VAL A 628 20.90 -6.92 -0.41
CA VAL A 628 19.56 -6.46 -0.05
C VAL A 628 19.68 -5.22 0.81
N ILE A 629 18.86 -4.23 0.53
CA ILE A 629 18.64 -3.06 1.37
C ILE A 629 17.19 -3.07 1.88
N LEU A 630 17.01 -2.95 3.19
CA LEU A 630 15.71 -2.76 3.81
C LEU A 630 15.76 -1.52 4.69
N VAL A 631 14.75 -0.65 4.53
CA VAL A 631 14.57 0.55 5.36
C VAL A 631 13.19 0.51 5.98
N ALA A 632 13.14 0.67 7.32
CA ALA A 632 11.88 0.87 8.01
C ALA A 632 11.91 2.19 8.79
N LYS A 633 10.77 2.89 8.80
CA LYS A 633 10.59 4.16 9.52
C LYS A 633 9.21 4.20 10.17
N ASP A 634 9.17 4.68 11.43
CA ASP A 634 7.93 4.78 12.21
C ASP A 634 7.16 3.45 12.33
N GLY A 635 7.88 2.31 12.41
CA GLY A 635 7.29 0.97 12.47
C GLY A 635 6.74 0.46 11.13
N LYS A 636 7.12 1.09 10.01
CA LYS A 636 6.71 0.72 8.65
C LYS A 636 7.93 0.36 7.82
N VAL A 637 7.93 -0.79 7.16
CA VAL A 637 8.90 -1.13 6.12
C VAL A 637 8.49 -0.37 4.86
N ILE A 638 9.30 0.61 4.48
CA ILE A 638 9.01 1.56 3.40
C ILE A 638 9.83 1.31 2.14
N PHE A 639 10.90 0.53 2.25
CA PHE A 639 11.78 0.22 1.13
C PHE A 639 12.43 -1.14 1.36
N GLU A 640 12.33 -2.02 0.38
CA GLU A 640 13.07 -3.28 0.30
C GLU A 640 13.45 -3.52 -1.15
N LYS A 641 14.76 -3.56 -1.43
CA LYS A 641 15.25 -3.74 -2.81
C LYS A 641 16.41 -4.71 -2.87
N PHE A 642 16.42 -5.50 -3.95
CA PHE A 642 17.37 -6.58 -4.21
C PHE A 642 18.27 -6.18 -5.37
N TYR A 643 19.58 -6.41 -5.22
CA TYR A 643 20.59 -5.97 -6.17
C TYR A 643 21.49 -7.13 -6.58
N GLY A 644 21.79 -7.22 -7.87
CA GLY A 644 22.78 -8.14 -8.43
C GLY A 644 22.45 -9.61 -8.26
N TYR A 645 23.50 -10.41 -8.03
CA TYR A 645 23.45 -11.85 -8.08
C TYR A 645 24.14 -12.47 -6.86
N HIS A 646 23.95 -13.79 -6.65
CA HIS A 646 24.64 -14.52 -5.60
C HIS A 646 26.16 -14.55 -5.78
N THR A 647 26.63 -14.53 -7.04
CA THR A 647 28.05 -14.56 -7.41
C THR A 647 28.31 -13.64 -8.60
N TYR A 648 29.57 -13.34 -8.89
CA TYR A 648 29.94 -12.50 -10.04
C TYR A 648 29.71 -13.19 -11.41
N THR A 649 29.63 -14.52 -11.44
CA THR A 649 29.48 -15.31 -12.67
C THR A 649 28.12 -15.98 -12.81
N SER A 650 27.26 -15.90 -11.80
CA SER A 650 25.99 -16.63 -11.76
C SER A 650 24.85 -15.77 -12.31
N GLY A 651 23.98 -16.39 -13.12
CA GLY A 651 22.69 -15.83 -13.49
C GLY A 651 21.63 -15.84 -12.36
N LYS A 652 21.98 -16.24 -11.14
CA LYS A 652 21.06 -16.31 -10.00
C LYS A 652 20.92 -14.96 -9.32
N ALA A 653 19.83 -14.25 -9.62
CA ALA A 653 19.51 -12.96 -9.03
C ALA A 653 19.18 -13.10 -7.53
N VAL A 654 19.53 -12.06 -6.77
CA VAL A 654 19.16 -11.90 -5.35
C VAL A 654 17.65 -11.76 -5.21
N LYS A 655 17.07 -12.43 -4.19
CA LYS A 655 15.62 -12.47 -3.91
C LYS A 655 15.32 -12.20 -2.44
N THR A 656 14.08 -11.83 -2.15
CA THR A 656 13.53 -11.63 -0.78
C THR A 656 13.77 -12.85 0.12
N SER A 657 13.71 -14.05 -0.46
CA SER A 657 13.84 -15.30 0.28
C SER A 657 15.29 -15.71 0.60
N ASP A 658 16.28 -14.94 0.14
CA ASP A 658 17.68 -15.31 0.30
C ASP A 658 18.17 -15.06 1.73
N ILE A 659 19.00 -15.98 2.21
CA ILE A 659 19.44 -16.07 3.60
C ILE A 659 20.96 -15.84 3.63
N TYR A 660 21.39 -14.79 4.32
CA TYR A 660 22.80 -14.37 4.36
C TYR A 660 23.46 -14.72 5.68
N ASP A 661 24.76 -15.02 5.63
CA ASP A 661 25.62 -15.11 6.81
C ASP A 661 25.78 -13.72 7.44
N LEU A 662 25.25 -13.54 8.63
CA LEU A 662 25.23 -12.28 9.35
C LEU A 662 26.58 -11.91 9.99
N ALA A 663 27.53 -12.83 10.06
CA ALA A 663 28.81 -12.66 10.73
C ALA A 663 28.64 -12.05 12.15
N SER A 664 29.38 -10.99 12.48
CA SER A 664 29.30 -10.33 13.81
C SER A 664 27.96 -9.72 14.19
N VAL A 665 27.01 -9.55 13.25
CA VAL A 665 25.65 -9.14 13.62
C VAL A 665 25.00 -10.20 14.52
N THR A 666 25.46 -11.47 14.47
CA THR A 666 25.11 -12.54 15.43
C THR A 666 25.20 -12.08 16.89
N LYS A 667 26.20 -11.26 17.22
CA LYS A 667 26.44 -10.78 18.60
C LYS A 667 25.19 -10.07 19.15
N ILE A 668 24.62 -9.16 18.37
CA ILE A 668 23.53 -8.28 18.81
C ILE A 668 22.13 -8.85 18.51
N THR A 669 22.05 -9.89 17.70
CA THR A 669 20.75 -10.50 17.32
C THR A 669 20.56 -11.90 17.90
N CYS A 670 21.58 -12.43 18.59
CA CYS A 670 21.52 -13.71 19.28
C CYS A 670 22.08 -13.60 20.70
N THR A 671 23.41 -13.46 20.84
CA THR A 671 24.11 -13.61 22.12
C THR A 671 23.71 -12.52 23.12
N VAL A 672 23.76 -11.24 22.72
CA VAL A 672 23.43 -10.11 23.62
C VAL A 672 21.96 -10.16 24.06
N PRO A 673 20.96 -10.40 23.17
CA PRO A 673 19.57 -10.59 23.60
C PRO A 673 19.39 -11.71 24.64
N CYS A 674 20.11 -12.83 24.49
CA CYS A 674 20.07 -13.92 25.49
C CYS A 674 20.65 -13.46 26.85
N LEU A 675 21.77 -12.70 26.84
CA LEU A 675 22.31 -12.10 28.06
C LEU A 675 21.37 -11.06 28.67
N MET A 676 20.71 -10.24 27.85
CA MET A 676 19.70 -9.30 28.30
C MET A 676 18.53 -10.00 28.98
N LYS A 677 18.10 -11.15 28.47
CA LYS A 677 17.06 -12.00 29.09
C LYS A 677 17.52 -12.51 30.46
N MET A 678 18.76 -12.97 30.57
CA MET A 678 19.35 -13.37 31.84
C MET A 678 19.52 -12.18 32.79
N TYR A 679 19.81 -10.98 32.28
CA TYR A 679 19.88 -9.74 33.06
C TYR A 679 18.50 -9.37 33.63
N ASP A 680 17.44 -9.47 32.85
CA ASP A 680 16.06 -9.24 33.29
C ASP A 680 15.63 -10.18 34.43
N THR A 681 16.15 -11.40 34.45
CA THR A 681 15.88 -12.40 35.50
C THR A 681 16.86 -12.34 36.68
N GLY A 682 17.82 -11.40 36.64
CA GLY A 682 18.83 -11.23 37.69
C GLY A 682 19.93 -12.31 37.70
N THR A 683 19.96 -13.19 36.72
CA THR A 683 20.95 -14.29 36.62
C THR A 683 22.23 -13.90 35.89
N PHE A 684 22.23 -12.74 35.23
CA PHE A 684 23.40 -12.11 34.63
C PHE A 684 23.62 -10.70 35.24
N ASN A 685 24.85 -10.43 35.64
CA ASN A 685 25.24 -9.12 36.17
C ASN A 685 26.48 -8.61 35.41
N THR A 686 26.38 -7.40 34.88
CA THR A 686 27.46 -6.76 34.10
C THR A 686 28.69 -6.44 34.92
N SER A 687 28.58 -6.35 36.25
CA SER A 687 29.71 -6.12 37.17
C SER A 687 30.38 -7.40 37.67
N ALA A 688 29.81 -8.58 37.38
CA ALA A 688 30.38 -9.87 37.79
C ALA A 688 31.63 -10.22 36.96
N ARG A 689 32.43 -11.10 37.48
CA ARG A 689 33.65 -11.60 36.82
C ARG A 689 33.38 -12.91 36.11
N LEU A 690 34.20 -13.25 35.10
CA LEU A 690 34.02 -14.51 34.38
C LEU A 690 34.07 -15.75 35.29
N LYS A 691 34.94 -15.76 36.30
CA LYS A 691 35.00 -16.86 37.26
C LYS A 691 33.73 -17.08 38.07
N ASP A 692 32.88 -16.08 38.22
CA ASP A 692 31.60 -16.16 38.91
C ASP A 692 30.59 -16.99 38.10
N TYR A 693 30.76 -17.07 36.79
CA TYR A 693 29.96 -17.86 35.87
C TYR A 693 30.63 -19.14 35.39
N LEU A 694 31.99 -19.12 35.30
CA LEU A 694 32.83 -20.21 34.82
C LEU A 694 33.96 -20.44 35.84
N PRO A 695 33.69 -21.22 36.92
CA PRO A 695 34.64 -21.45 37.98
C PRO A 695 35.98 -22.04 37.52
N GLU A 696 35.96 -22.79 36.41
CA GLU A 696 37.17 -23.36 35.77
C GLU A 696 38.19 -22.29 35.30
N LEU A 697 37.76 -21.04 35.14
CA LEU A 697 38.65 -19.94 34.76
C LEU A 697 39.31 -19.24 36.00
N ALA A 698 39.00 -19.63 37.23
CA ALA A 698 39.43 -18.95 38.44
C ALA A 698 40.94 -18.77 38.51
N ASN A 699 41.71 -19.79 38.08
CA ASN A 699 43.16 -19.81 38.11
C ASN A 699 43.83 -19.35 36.81
N THR A 700 43.02 -18.79 35.86
CA THR A 700 43.54 -18.21 34.59
C THR A 700 43.57 -16.71 34.66
N ASN A 701 44.26 -16.05 33.74
CA ASN A 701 44.27 -14.61 33.59
C ASN A 701 42.89 -14.08 33.14
N LYS A 702 41.95 -14.97 32.70
CA LYS A 702 40.60 -14.60 32.28
C LYS A 702 39.59 -14.52 33.43
N GLY A 703 39.83 -15.25 34.53
CA GLY A 703 38.86 -15.39 35.63
C GLY A 703 38.42 -14.05 36.25
N ASN A 704 39.30 -13.08 36.29
CA ASN A 704 39.01 -11.76 36.89
C ASN A 704 38.45 -10.73 35.90
N LEU A 705 38.28 -11.05 34.63
CA LEU A 705 37.70 -10.13 33.63
C LEU A 705 36.24 -9.83 33.97
N VAL A 706 35.89 -8.54 33.96
CA VAL A 706 34.56 -8.05 34.26
C VAL A 706 33.67 -8.17 33.04
N ALA A 707 32.46 -8.65 33.21
CA ALA A 707 31.48 -8.88 32.13
C ALA A 707 31.24 -7.65 31.26
N ARG A 708 31.09 -6.47 31.90
CA ARG A 708 30.91 -5.17 31.22
C ARG A 708 32.08 -4.88 30.27
N ASP A 709 33.32 -5.04 30.75
CA ASP A 709 34.54 -4.66 30.01
C ASP A 709 34.71 -5.56 28.76
N ILE A 710 34.29 -6.84 28.88
CA ILE A 710 34.26 -7.76 27.73
C ILE A 710 33.22 -7.30 26.71
N LEU A 711 32.02 -6.92 27.15
CA LEU A 711 30.93 -6.50 26.27
C LEU A 711 31.23 -5.19 25.53
N ILE A 712 32.02 -4.30 26.13
CA ILE A 712 32.50 -3.05 25.49
C ILE A 712 33.83 -3.18 24.77
N HIS A 713 34.42 -4.40 24.75
CA HIS A 713 35.73 -4.70 24.16
C HIS A 713 36.90 -3.96 24.77
N GLU A 714 36.88 -3.74 26.09
CA GLU A 714 37.94 -3.08 26.86
C GLU A 714 38.63 -4.01 27.89
N ALA A 715 38.35 -5.35 27.79
CA ALA A 715 38.92 -6.33 28.71
C ALA A 715 40.33 -6.81 28.36
N GLY A 716 40.97 -6.27 27.33
CA GLY A 716 42.33 -6.64 26.91
C GLY A 716 42.43 -8.01 26.21
N LEU A 717 41.33 -8.65 25.82
CA LEU A 717 41.33 -9.90 25.09
C LEU A 717 41.99 -9.76 23.71
N GLU A 718 42.64 -10.80 23.22
CA GLU A 718 43.10 -10.88 21.84
C GLU A 718 41.91 -10.73 20.89
N ALA A 719 42.14 -10.11 19.72
CA ALA A 719 41.07 -9.85 18.77
C ALA A 719 40.47 -11.16 18.22
N TRP A 720 41.33 -12.11 17.88
CA TRP A 720 40.98 -13.37 17.22
C TRP A 720 42.14 -14.35 17.34
N ILE A 721 41.83 -15.66 17.38
CA ILE A 721 42.80 -16.74 17.38
C ILE A 721 42.49 -17.68 16.19
N PRO A 722 43.48 -17.95 15.30
CA PRO A 722 43.29 -18.85 14.15
C PRO A 722 43.33 -20.30 14.58
N PHE A 723 42.33 -20.79 15.27
CA PHE A 723 42.28 -22.17 15.81
C PHE A 723 42.48 -23.24 14.75
N PHE A 724 41.97 -23.02 13.52
CA PHE A 724 42.02 -23.94 12.39
C PHE A 724 43.45 -24.22 11.92
N GLU A 725 44.39 -23.31 12.12
CA GLU A 725 45.80 -23.53 11.70
C GLU A 725 46.42 -24.75 12.35
N ALA A 726 46.01 -25.10 13.58
CA ALA A 726 46.44 -26.30 14.25
C ALA A 726 46.04 -27.61 13.52
N THR A 727 45.12 -27.51 12.57
CA THR A 727 44.59 -28.63 11.79
C THR A 727 45.09 -28.65 10.34
N LEU A 728 45.97 -27.72 9.92
CA LEU A 728 46.47 -27.60 8.55
C LEU A 728 47.60 -28.56 8.19
N PRO A 729 48.55 -28.90 9.11
CA PRO A 729 49.64 -29.81 8.76
C PRO A 729 49.13 -31.14 8.19
N ALA A 730 49.66 -31.57 7.08
CA ALA A 730 49.16 -32.75 6.35
C ALA A 730 49.13 -34.01 7.22
N ALA A 731 50.11 -34.17 8.14
CA ALA A 731 50.17 -35.29 9.08
C ALA A 731 49.00 -35.29 10.10
N ILE A 732 48.40 -34.11 10.38
CA ILE A 732 47.34 -33.94 11.38
C ILE A 732 45.96 -33.91 10.71
N ARG A 733 45.91 -33.50 9.44
CA ARG A 733 44.63 -33.24 8.75
C ARG A 733 43.76 -34.50 8.65
N SER A 734 44.35 -35.67 8.45
CA SER A 734 43.64 -36.95 8.44
C SER A 734 43.03 -37.33 9.80
N ASP A 735 43.65 -36.92 10.90
CA ASP A 735 43.15 -37.15 12.26
C ASP A 735 42.14 -36.08 12.68
N ALA A 736 42.21 -34.90 12.07
CA ALA A 736 41.32 -33.81 12.38
C ALA A 736 39.96 -33.90 11.68
N TYR A 737 39.90 -34.50 10.47
CA TYR A 737 38.69 -34.45 9.63
C TYR A 737 38.35 -35.80 8.97
N ARG A 738 37.01 -35.99 8.80
CA ARG A 738 36.43 -37.10 7.98
C ARG A 738 35.37 -36.50 7.05
N SER A 739 35.15 -37.19 5.93
CA SER A 739 34.11 -36.83 4.96
C SER A 739 32.70 -37.27 5.39
N GLN A 740 32.64 -38.21 6.32
CA GLN A 740 31.39 -38.68 6.95
C GLN A 740 31.53 -38.59 8.47
N PRO A 741 30.45 -38.34 9.21
CA PRO A 741 30.53 -38.33 10.66
C PRO A 741 30.73 -39.73 11.25
N ASP A 742 31.50 -39.79 12.34
CA ASP A 742 31.69 -40.96 13.18
C ASP A 742 31.60 -40.57 14.67
N SER A 743 31.93 -41.51 15.59
CA SER A 743 31.85 -41.25 17.04
C SER A 743 32.84 -40.19 17.56
N VAL A 744 33.89 -39.88 16.78
CA VAL A 744 34.93 -38.89 17.14
C VAL A 744 34.80 -37.63 16.27
N HIS A 745 34.52 -37.81 14.96
CA HIS A 745 34.40 -36.72 13.97
C HIS A 745 32.95 -36.43 13.67
N TYR A 746 32.29 -35.67 14.47
CA TYR A 746 30.86 -35.35 14.31
C TYR A 746 30.53 -33.84 14.25
N ILE A 747 31.56 -33.00 14.30
CA ILE A 747 31.37 -31.51 14.30
C ILE A 747 31.46 -31.03 12.85
N PRO A 748 30.34 -30.61 12.21
CA PRO A 748 30.33 -30.17 10.83
C PRO A 748 30.99 -28.79 10.70
N VAL A 749 32.05 -28.67 9.89
CA VAL A 749 32.75 -27.40 9.63
C VAL A 749 32.55 -26.89 8.19
N ALA A 750 32.18 -27.80 7.28
CA ALA A 750 31.84 -27.51 5.89
C ALA A 750 31.10 -28.73 5.28
N HIS A 751 30.71 -28.64 3.99
CA HIS A 751 30.07 -29.76 3.30
C HIS A 751 31.02 -30.98 3.26
N ASN A 752 30.51 -32.10 3.72
CA ASN A 752 31.31 -33.36 3.83
C ASN A 752 32.65 -33.15 4.56
N MET A 753 32.68 -32.35 5.61
CA MET A 753 33.88 -32.12 6.42
C MET A 753 33.50 -32.04 7.90
N TYR A 754 33.80 -33.09 8.64
CA TYR A 754 33.48 -33.27 10.05
C TYR A 754 34.75 -33.28 10.87
N MET A 755 34.85 -32.38 11.86
CA MET A 755 36.01 -32.21 12.74
C MET A 755 35.90 -33.15 13.95
N SER A 756 37.04 -33.60 14.43
CA SER A 756 37.09 -34.42 15.65
C SER A 756 36.97 -33.56 16.92
N LYS A 757 36.38 -34.16 17.98
CA LYS A 757 36.12 -33.48 19.25
C LYS A 757 37.37 -32.91 19.95
N PRO A 758 38.55 -33.54 19.95
CA PRO A 758 39.76 -32.97 20.60
C PRO A 758 40.06 -31.53 20.11
N TYR A 759 39.84 -31.21 18.81
CA TYR A 759 40.06 -29.86 18.29
C TYR A 759 38.99 -28.87 18.73
N TYR A 760 37.78 -29.30 19.03
CA TYR A 760 36.80 -28.51 19.69
C TYR A 760 37.20 -28.15 21.13
N ASP A 761 37.71 -29.12 21.88
CA ASP A 761 38.12 -28.90 23.27
C ASP A 761 39.38 -28.02 23.34
N MET A 762 40.30 -28.12 22.40
CA MET A 762 41.51 -27.28 22.26
C MET A 762 41.16 -25.79 22.18
N ILE A 763 40.01 -25.41 21.59
CA ILE A 763 39.58 -24.00 21.47
C ILE A 763 39.53 -23.34 22.85
N TRP A 764 38.90 -23.99 23.82
CA TRP A 764 38.67 -23.44 25.15
C TRP A 764 40.00 -23.25 25.90
N GLN A 765 40.93 -24.24 25.78
CA GLN A 765 42.25 -24.15 26.36
C GLN A 765 43.04 -22.96 25.76
N ARG A 766 43.06 -22.86 24.42
CA ARG A 766 43.79 -21.78 23.73
C ARG A 766 43.28 -20.42 24.07
N ILE A 767 41.97 -20.22 24.28
CA ILE A 767 41.42 -18.98 24.76
C ILE A 767 41.85 -18.71 26.20
N ALA A 768 41.81 -19.71 27.09
CA ALA A 768 42.22 -19.56 28.48
C ALA A 768 43.70 -19.18 28.61
N ASP A 769 44.58 -19.77 27.78
CA ASP A 769 46.03 -19.54 27.78
C ASP A 769 46.47 -18.29 27.02
N SER A 770 45.58 -17.66 26.23
CA SER A 770 45.92 -16.49 25.43
C SER A 770 46.33 -15.32 26.30
N LYS A 771 47.18 -14.41 25.75
CA LYS A 771 47.67 -13.24 26.46
C LYS A 771 46.55 -12.20 26.59
N LEU A 772 46.67 -11.36 27.62
CA LEU A 772 45.89 -10.13 27.79
C LEU A 772 46.73 -8.92 27.44
N SER A 773 46.16 -8.00 26.69
CA SER A 773 46.66 -6.63 26.56
C SER A 773 46.22 -5.80 27.78
N ALA A 774 46.64 -4.55 27.87
CA ALA A 774 46.17 -3.63 28.92
C ALA A 774 44.63 -3.51 28.87
N SER A 775 43.99 -3.57 30.03
CA SER A 775 42.54 -3.32 30.17
C SER A 775 42.22 -1.83 30.12
N GLY A 776 40.98 -1.49 29.71
CA GLY A 776 40.51 -0.12 29.62
C GLY A 776 40.73 0.56 28.26
N GLU A 777 41.50 -0.06 27.37
CA GLU A 777 41.66 0.36 25.97
C GLU A 777 40.76 -0.45 25.05
N TYR A 778 40.09 0.22 24.10
CA TYR A 778 39.25 -0.42 23.14
C TYR A 778 40.02 -1.33 22.17
N LYS A 779 39.77 -2.60 22.23
CA LYS A 779 40.30 -3.61 21.29
C LYS A 779 39.21 -4.62 20.97
N TYR A 780 38.62 -4.50 19.78
CA TYR A 780 37.57 -5.43 19.35
C TYR A 780 38.03 -6.89 19.45
N SER A 781 37.24 -7.74 20.11
CA SER A 781 37.55 -9.14 20.33
C SER A 781 36.33 -10.03 20.16
N ASP A 782 36.51 -11.13 19.44
CA ASP A 782 35.53 -12.21 19.33
C ASP A 782 35.58 -13.19 20.52
N LEU A 783 36.70 -13.27 21.22
CA LEU A 783 36.94 -14.30 22.25
C LEU A 783 35.98 -14.23 23.43
N GLY A 784 35.57 -13.04 23.85
CA GLY A 784 34.56 -12.89 24.90
C GLY A 784 33.24 -13.58 24.57
N TYR A 785 32.87 -13.61 23.30
CA TYR A 785 31.62 -14.21 22.85
C TYR A 785 31.63 -15.74 22.83
N PHE A 786 32.80 -16.37 22.85
CA PHE A 786 32.94 -17.80 23.14
C PHE A 786 32.48 -18.08 24.57
N TYR A 787 32.96 -17.30 25.54
CA TYR A 787 32.53 -17.42 26.94
C TYR A 787 31.05 -17.11 27.14
N TRP A 788 30.51 -16.07 26.48
CA TRP A 788 29.08 -15.77 26.57
C TRP A 788 28.22 -16.93 26.08
N LYS A 789 28.60 -17.57 24.94
CA LYS A 789 27.94 -18.79 24.51
C LYS A 789 27.90 -19.85 25.60
N LYS A 790 29.05 -20.18 26.19
CA LYS A 790 29.15 -21.21 27.24
C LYS A 790 28.34 -20.85 28.48
N ILE A 791 28.35 -19.61 28.91
CA ILE A 791 27.57 -19.09 30.06
C ILE A 791 26.07 -19.22 29.81
N ILE A 792 25.61 -18.81 28.61
CA ILE A 792 24.20 -18.93 28.22
C ILE A 792 23.76 -20.41 28.19
N GLU A 793 24.59 -21.28 27.61
CA GLU A 793 24.27 -22.73 27.50
C GLU A 793 24.28 -23.42 28.89
N ASN A 794 25.17 -23.05 29.78
CA ASN A 794 25.19 -23.53 31.16
C ASN A 794 23.93 -23.09 31.93
N TYR A 795 23.55 -21.82 31.78
CA TYR A 795 22.34 -21.27 32.39
C TYR A 795 21.05 -21.92 31.85
N ALA A 796 20.94 -22.00 30.52
CA ALA A 796 19.75 -22.46 29.85
C ALA A 796 19.60 -23.99 29.85
N HIS A 797 20.67 -24.74 30.16
CA HIS A 797 20.76 -26.20 29.95
C HIS A 797 20.37 -26.62 28.54
N LYS A 798 20.63 -25.76 27.56
CA LYS A 798 20.34 -25.90 26.12
C LYS A 798 21.41 -25.21 25.30
N THR A 799 21.54 -25.61 24.05
CA THR A 799 22.44 -24.90 23.13
C THR A 799 21.95 -23.47 22.83
N LEU A 800 22.88 -22.57 22.53
CA LEU A 800 22.61 -21.14 22.27
C LEU A 800 21.53 -20.94 21.19
N ASP A 801 21.59 -21.71 20.11
CA ASP A 801 20.61 -21.65 19.03
C ASP A 801 19.20 -21.99 19.49
N LYS A 802 19.05 -23.04 20.35
CA LYS A 802 17.76 -23.46 20.89
C LYS A 802 17.21 -22.44 21.88
N PHE A 803 18.06 -21.87 22.73
CA PHE A 803 17.63 -20.84 23.68
C PHE A 803 17.17 -19.57 22.94
N ALA A 804 17.92 -19.08 21.95
CA ALA A 804 17.54 -17.93 21.17
C ALA A 804 16.26 -18.18 20.33
N GLU A 805 16.12 -19.38 19.75
CA GLU A 805 14.91 -19.79 19.02
C GLU A 805 13.67 -19.73 19.90
N GLU A 806 13.73 -20.29 21.10
CA GLU A 806 12.59 -20.36 22.04
C GLU A 806 12.24 -18.98 22.64
N GLN A 807 13.25 -18.18 22.99
CA GLN A 807 13.03 -16.91 23.67
C GLN A 807 12.64 -15.79 22.71
N PHE A 808 13.09 -15.82 21.48
CA PHE A 808 12.93 -14.72 20.52
C PHE A 808 12.38 -15.15 19.16
N TYR A 809 13.05 -16.06 18.42
CA TYR A 809 12.76 -16.22 17.01
C TYR A 809 11.38 -16.82 16.73
N ARG A 810 11.02 -17.89 17.43
CA ARG A 810 9.67 -18.49 17.29
C ARG A 810 8.56 -17.57 17.76
N PRO A 811 8.64 -16.94 18.96
CA PRO A 811 7.59 -16.01 19.41
C PRO A 811 7.45 -14.74 18.54
N LEU A 812 8.53 -14.28 17.92
CA LEU A 812 8.50 -13.18 16.95
C LEU A 812 7.94 -13.60 15.57
N GLY A 813 7.81 -14.91 15.31
CA GLY A 813 7.37 -15.43 14.02
C GLY A 813 8.46 -15.49 12.96
N LEU A 814 9.75 -15.41 13.35
CA LEU A 814 10.87 -15.39 12.42
C LEU A 814 11.11 -16.78 11.81
N SER A 815 11.08 -16.84 10.49
CA SER A 815 11.11 -18.12 9.77
C SER A 815 12.48 -18.49 9.24
N THR A 816 13.35 -17.52 8.95
CA THR A 816 14.65 -17.72 8.29
C THR A 816 15.82 -17.64 9.25
N ILE A 817 15.73 -16.80 10.28
CA ILE A 817 16.81 -16.57 11.24
C ILE A 817 17.17 -17.86 11.98
N GLY A 818 18.47 -18.13 12.11
CA GLY A 818 18.98 -19.30 12.82
C GLY A 818 20.35 -19.73 12.34
N PHE A 819 20.90 -20.74 13.00
CA PHE A 819 22.19 -21.33 12.70
C PHE A 819 22.07 -22.51 11.72
N ASN A 820 23.14 -22.82 11.02
CA ASN A 820 23.24 -23.99 10.13
C ASN A 820 22.06 -24.08 9.13
N PRO A 821 21.81 -23.05 8.30
CA PRO A 821 20.63 -22.95 7.44
C PRO A 821 20.53 -24.09 6.42
N TYR A 822 21.65 -24.75 6.05
CA TYR A 822 21.67 -25.91 5.14
C TYR A 822 20.82 -27.10 5.63
N LYS A 823 20.53 -27.17 6.95
CA LYS A 823 19.65 -28.20 7.54
C LYS A 823 18.15 -27.91 7.34
N ARG A 824 17.81 -26.65 7.04
CA ARG A 824 16.42 -26.16 7.01
C ARG A 824 15.98 -25.73 5.62
N PHE A 825 16.90 -25.25 4.80
CA PHE A 825 16.62 -24.61 3.53
C PHE A 825 17.42 -25.20 2.38
N SER A 826 16.84 -25.10 1.18
CA SER A 826 17.60 -25.40 -0.05
C SER A 826 18.83 -24.50 -0.13
N ILE A 827 19.97 -25.10 -0.43
CA ILE A 827 21.26 -24.39 -0.57
C ILE A 827 21.19 -23.25 -1.59
N GLY A 828 20.28 -23.37 -2.55
CA GLY A 828 20.01 -22.36 -3.54
C GLY A 828 19.46 -21.05 -2.98
N ARG A 829 18.95 -21.00 -1.75
CA ARG A 829 18.49 -19.77 -1.07
C ARG A 829 19.61 -19.04 -0.31
N ILE A 830 20.81 -19.56 -0.32
CA ILE A 830 21.91 -19.07 0.51
C ILE A 830 23.03 -18.63 -0.42
N PRO A 831 23.34 -17.33 -0.54
CA PRO A 831 24.51 -16.87 -1.27
C PRO A 831 25.80 -17.42 -0.67
N PRO A 832 26.78 -17.88 -1.48
CA PRO A 832 28.06 -18.34 -0.97
C PRO A 832 28.85 -17.19 -0.35
N SER A 833 29.59 -17.47 0.71
CA SER A 833 30.36 -16.44 1.42
C SER A 833 31.83 -16.36 0.94
N GLU A 834 32.46 -17.48 0.58
CA GLU A 834 33.87 -17.52 0.15
C GLU A 834 34.18 -18.81 -0.62
N ASN A 835 35.17 -18.76 -1.54
CA ASN A 835 35.91 -19.94 -1.98
C ASN A 835 37.12 -20.10 -1.04
N ASP A 836 36.96 -20.93 -0.02
CA ASP A 836 37.99 -21.15 1.00
C ASP A 836 39.08 -22.12 0.47
N TYR A 837 40.17 -21.54 0.02
CA TYR A 837 41.34 -22.28 -0.45
C TYR A 837 42.35 -22.60 0.66
N GLU A 838 42.21 -21.89 1.78
CA GLU A 838 43.18 -21.96 2.88
C GLU A 838 42.94 -23.17 3.79
N TRP A 839 41.68 -23.39 4.18
CA TRP A 839 41.33 -24.39 5.19
C TRP A 839 40.36 -25.47 4.64
N ARG A 840 39.16 -25.07 4.23
CA ARG A 840 38.05 -25.99 3.86
C ARG A 840 38.19 -26.52 2.44
N GLN A 841 38.95 -25.86 1.58
CA GLN A 841 39.23 -26.20 0.18
C GLN A 841 37.96 -26.42 -0.66
N GLN A 842 36.93 -25.60 -0.39
CA GLN A 842 35.64 -25.65 -1.08
C GLN A 842 34.93 -24.31 -1.05
N ASN A 843 33.85 -24.19 -1.84
CA ASN A 843 32.93 -23.06 -1.77
C ASN A 843 32.12 -23.14 -0.47
N VAL A 844 32.19 -22.10 0.37
CA VAL A 844 31.47 -22.00 1.66
C VAL A 844 30.07 -21.45 1.40
N GLN A 845 29.11 -22.36 1.37
CA GLN A 845 27.71 -22.05 1.12
C GLN A 845 26.81 -22.82 2.09
N GLY A 846 25.96 -22.09 2.85
CA GLY A 846 25.12 -22.68 3.89
C GLY A 846 25.85 -22.99 5.21
N TYR A 847 27.14 -22.90 5.23
CA TYR A 847 28.00 -22.98 6.42
C TYR A 847 28.56 -21.62 6.78
N VAL A 848 28.81 -21.40 8.08
CA VAL A 848 29.31 -20.10 8.56
C VAL A 848 30.68 -19.77 7.94
N HIS A 849 30.83 -18.52 7.53
CA HIS A 849 32.12 -18.03 7.01
C HIS A 849 33.23 -18.05 8.08
N ASP A 850 32.91 -17.58 9.29
CA ASP A 850 33.86 -17.50 10.40
C ASP A 850 34.41 -18.87 10.79
N MET A 851 35.72 -18.98 10.80
CA MET A 851 36.43 -20.25 11.02
C MET A 851 36.30 -20.73 12.46
N GLY A 852 36.33 -19.83 13.45
CA GLY A 852 36.15 -20.15 14.86
C GLY A 852 34.74 -20.64 15.15
N ALA A 853 33.72 -19.98 14.59
CA ALA A 853 32.34 -20.44 14.71
C ALA A 853 32.11 -21.78 13.98
N ALA A 854 32.75 -22.01 12.83
CA ALA A 854 32.69 -23.28 12.12
C ALA A 854 33.24 -24.43 12.98
N MET A 855 34.38 -24.25 13.66
CA MET A 855 34.97 -25.23 14.59
C MET A 855 34.08 -25.45 15.84
N LEU A 856 33.14 -24.53 16.15
CA LEU A 856 32.11 -24.75 17.15
C LEU A 856 30.85 -25.44 16.56
N GLY A 857 30.95 -26.06 15.36
CA GLY A 857 29.81 -26.70 14.69
C GLY A 857 28.82 -25.74 14.07
N GLY A 858 29.27 -24.53 13.76
CA GLY A 858 28.47 -23.47 13.13
C GLY A 858 27.66 -22.62 14.12
N ILE A 859 27.71 -22.91 15.44
CA ILE A 859 26.96 -22.18 16.46
C ILE A 859 27.96 -21.41 17.32
N GLY A 860 28.35 -20.21 16.88
CA GLY A 860 29.23 -19.33 17.62
C GLY A 860 28.47 -18.21 18.31
N GLY A 861 28.94 -17.75 19.49
CA GLY A 861 28.38 -16.56 20.15
C GLY A 861 28.71 -15.26 19.41
N HIS A 862 29.81 -15.27 18.63
CA HIS A 862 30.33 -14.12 17.86
C HIS A 862 29.89 -14.09 16.40
N ALA A 863 29.55 -15.25 15.81
CA ALA A 863 29.17 -15.44 14.39
C ALA A 863 28.42 -16.76 14.20
N GLY A 864 27.83 -16.96 13.03
CA GLY A 864 27.15 -18.21 12.63
C GLY A 864 25.65 -18.09 12.44
N LEU A 865 25.05 -16.97 12.80
CA LEU A 865 23.65 -16.70 12.54
C LEU A 865 23.44 -16.30 11.07
N PHE A 866 22.37 -16.81 10.49
CA PHE A 866 21.90 -16.48 9.14
C PHE A 866 20.49 -15.95 9.21
N ALA A 867 20.13 -15.03 8.32
CA ALA A 867 18.75 -14.52 8.17
C ALA A 867 18.54 -13.87 6.80
N ASN A 868 17.25 -13.67 6.44
CA ASN A 868 16.86 -12.69 5.44
C ASN A 868 16.76 -11.29 6.05
N ALA A 869 16.54 -10.28 5.22
CA ALA A 869 16.47 -8.88 5.70
C ALA A 869 15.26 -8.62 6.60
N ASN A 870 14.12 -9.24 6.31
CA ASN A 870 12.88 -9.08 7.08
C ASN A 870 13.04 -9.57 8.53
N ASP A 871 13.53 -10.79 8.73
CA ASP A 871 13.67 -11.38 10.07
C ASP A 871 14.69 -10.60 10.92
N LEU A 872 15.78 -10.15 10.27
CA LEU A 872 16.75 -9.28 10.92
C LEU A 872 16.12 -7.94 11.32
N ALA A 873 15.30 -7.35 10.43
CA ALA A 873 14.60 -6.09 10.70
C ALA A 873 13.61 -6.22 11.85
N VAL A 874 12.83 -7.30 11.92
CA VAL A 874 11.87 -7.55 13.02
C VAL A 874 12.61 -7.67 14.37
N MET A 875 13.73 -8.41 14.41
CA MET A 875 14.54 -8.51 15.62
C MET A 875 15.06 -7.16 16.09
N MET A 876 15.51 -6.32 15.17
CA MET A 876 16.02 -4.98 15.50
C MET A 876 14.89 -3.99 15.80
N GLN A 877 13.70 -4.14 15.19
CA GLN A 877 12.53 -3.31 15.53
C GLN A 877 12.05 -3.60 16.96
N MET A 878 12.09 -4.85 17.38
CA MET A 878 11.80 -5.22 18.77
C MET A 878 12.73 -4.47 19.72
N MET A 879 14.04 -4.40 19.42
CA MET A 879 15.01 -3.60 20.19
C MET A 879 14.70 -2.10 20.13
N LEU A 880 14.38 -1.56 18.95
CA LEU A 880 14.04 -0.15 18.75
C LEU A 880 12.78 0.24 19.54
N ASN A 881 11.84 -0.68 19.72
CA ASN A 881 10.63 -0.51 20.53
C ASN A 881 10.86 -0.80 22.04
N GLY A 882 12.09 -0.80 22.52
CA GLY A 882 12.38 -1.03 23.95
C GLY A 882 12.10 -2.45 24.44
N GLY A 883 12.20 -3.44 23.56
CA GLY A 883 11.97 -4.86 23.88
C GLY A 883 10.56 -5.34 23.62
N TYR A 884 9.71 -4.55 22.97
CA TYR A 884 8.31 -4.85 22.72
C TYR A 884 8.03 -5.07 21.21
N TYR A 885 7.31 -6.14 20.86
CA TYR A 885 6.85 -6.41 19.49
C TYR A 885 5.68 -7.39 19.46
N GLY A 886 4.74 -7.20 18.53
CA GLY A 886 3.64 -8.13 18.31
C GLY A 886 2.70 -8.31 19.51
N GLY A 887 2.54 -7.27 20.34
CA GLY A 887 1.68 -7.31 21.52
C GLY A 887 2.34 -7.91 22.77
N ARG A 888 3.66 -8.20 22.72
CA ARG A 888 4.39 -8.87 23.80
C ARG A 888 5.69 -8.15 24.17
N ALA A 889 6.00 -8.08 25.46
CA ALA A 889 7.29 -7.69 25.98
C ALA A 889 8.25 -8.91 25.97
N PHE A 890 9.36 -8.81 25.28
CA PHE A 890 10.44 -9.79 25.23
C PHE A 890 11.53 -9.48 26.25
N LEU A 891 11.81 -8.20 26.41
CA LEU A 891 12.82 -7.63 27.29
C LEU A 891 12.24 -6.41 28.01
N ASN A 892 12.79 -6.10 29.18
CA ASN A 892 12.46 -4.85 29.87
C ASN A 892 13.02 -3.64 29.14
N GLU A 893 12.24 -2.58 29.01
CA GLU A 893 12.70 -1.33 28.35
C GLU A 893 13.98 -0.77 28.98
N SER A 894 14.06 -0.79 30.32
CA SER A 894 15.26 -0.35 31.05
C SER A 894 16.50 -1.16 30.69
N THR A 895 16.37 -2.45 30.48
CA THR A 895 17.46 -3.33 30.04
C THR A 895 17.90 -2.99 28.61
N VAL A 896 16.94 -2.85 27.68
CA VAL A 896 17.28 -2.43 26.32
C VAL A 896 17.99 -1.09 26.31
N ARG A 897 17.47 -0.11 27.06
CA ARG A 897 18.07 1.22 27.18
C ARG A 897 19.49 1.15 27.75
N ASN A 898 19.71 0.35 28.83
CA ASN A 898 21.03 0.16 29.43
C ASN A 898 22.02 -0.44 28.42
N PHE A 899 21.65 -1.51 27.73
CA PHE A 899 22.56 -2.21 26.83
C PHE A 899 22.86 -1.42 25.54
N THR A 900 21.94 -0.62 25.04
CA THR A 900 22.10 0.16 23.80
C THR A 900 22.70 1.55 24.06
N SER A 901 22.74 2.02 25.30
CA SER A 901 23.34 3.32 25.64
C SER A 901 24.88 3.28 25.62
N GLN A 902 25.49 4.46 25.44
CA GLN A 902 26.91 4.63 25.53
C GLN A 902 27.39 4.33 26.97
N GLN A 903 28.36 3.45 27.13
CA GLN A 903 28.79 2.95 28.44
C GLN A 903 29.90 3.77 29.07
N LYS A 904 30.66 4.52 28.29
CA LYS A 904 31.76 5.37 28.74
C LYS A 904 31.81 6.61 27.85
N GLN A 905 32.05 7.76 28.46
CA GLN A 905 32.21 9.02 27.73
C GLN A 905 33.34 8.88 26.69
N GLY A 906 33.05 9.28 25.46
CA GLY A 906 33.99 9.17 24.32
C GLY A 906 34.09 7.77 23.70
N SER A 907 33.48 6.74 24.27
CA SER A 907 33.41 5.41 23.66
C SER A 907 32.25 5.28 22.68
N ARG A 908 32.47 4.58 21.56
CA ARG A 908 31.40 4.21 20.61
C ARG A 908 30.71 2.91 20.99
N ARG A 909 30.74 2.47 22.25
CA ARG A 909 30.18 1.13 22.62
C ARG A 909 29.03 1.22 23.60
N GLY A 910 27.96 0.46 23.27
CA GLY A 910 27.02 -0.06 24.23
C GLY A 910 27.46 -1.45 24.70
N LEU A 911 26.67 -2.13 25.56
CA LEU A 911 26.95 -3.49 25.99
C LEU A 911 26.70 -4.47 24.84
N GLY A 912 27.75 -4.74 24.08
CA GLY A 912 27.73 -5.56 22.87
C GLY A 912 27.33 -4.82 21.58
N PHE A 913 26.66 -3.70 21.67
CA PHE A 913 26.26 -2.89 20.52
C PHE A 913 27.37 -1.92 20.09
N ASP A 914 27.46 -1.70 18.78
CA ASP A 914 28.23 -0.61 18.19
C ASP A 914 27.36 0.64 18.07
N LYS A 915 27.97 1.83 18.05
CA LYS A 915 27.31 3.13 18.00
C LYS A 915 28.05 4.06 17.04
N PRO A 916 27.46 5.21 16.68
CA PRO A 916 28.19 6.24 15.95
C PRO A 916 29.49 6.64 16.68
N GLU A 917 30.54 6.87 15.89
CA GLU A 917 31.84 7.30 16.42
C GLU A 917 31.73 8.75 16.94
N PRO A 918 31.96 8.99 18.26
CA PRO A 918 31.82 10.32 18.81
C PRO A 918 33.01 11.23 18.49
N ASN A 919 34.17 10.66 18.14
CA ASN A 919 35.38 11.41 17.80
C ASN A 919 35.53 11.52 16.27
N PRO A 920 35.43 12.73 15.68
CA PRO A 920 35.48 12.92 14.22
C PRO A 920 36.85 12.55 13.60
N ASN A 921 37.91 12.38 14.41
CA ASN A 921 39.20 11.93 13.90
C ASN A 921 39.29 10.43 13.62
N PHE A 922 38.31 9.64 14.04
CA PHE A 922 38.26 8.22 13.79
C PHE A 922 37.26 7.89 12.66
N LYS A 923 37.56 6.79 11.95
CA LYS A 923 36.67 6.32 10.88
C LYS A 923 35.33 5.89 11.50
N PRO A 924 34.18 6.47 11.05
CA PRO A 924 32.89 6.11 11.58
C PRO A 924 32.45 4.71 11.13
N SER A 925 31.73 3.99 11.99
CA SER A 925 31.09 2.71 11.69
C SER A 925 29.72 2.87 11.01
N THR A 926 29.15 4.06 11.12
CA THR A 926 27.84 4.44 10.56
C THR A 926 27.94 5.70 9.70
N SER A 927 26.81 6.18 9.18
CA SER A 927 26.69 7.54 8.67
C SER A 927 27.08 8.56 9.75
N THR A 928 27.74 9.65 9.34
CA THR A 928 28.03 10.79 10.24
C THR A 928 26.79 11.61 10.58
N LYS A 929 25.69 11.41 9.83
CA LYS A 929 24.37 12.01 10.10
C LYS A 929 23.59 11.24 11.17
N ALA A 930 24.03 10.03 11.55
CA ALA A 930 23.36 9.20 12.54
C ALA A 930 23.48 9.81 13.94
N PRO A 931 22.37 10.03 14.68
CA PRO A 931 22.42 10.50 16.06
C PRO A 931 23.21 9.55 16.96
N LEU A 932 23.85 10.07 18.01
CA LEU A 932 24.61 9.25 18.99
C LEU A 932 23.74 8.23 19.74
N THR A 933 22.41 8.37 19.69
CA THR A 933 21.46 7.38 20.20
C THR A 933 21.39 6.11 19.35
N THR A 934 21.80 6.18 18.08
CA THR A 934 21.80 5.04 17.15
C THR A 934 22.64 3.89 17.69
N PHE A 935 22.16 2.66 17.50
CA PHE A 935 22.86 1.43 17.89
C PHE A 935 22.70 0.34 16.82
N GLY A 936 23.66 -0.55 16.76
CA GLY A 936 23.64 -1.62 15.76
C GLY A 936 24.96 -2.40 15.73
N HIS A 937 25.26 -3.01 14.61
CA HIS A 937 26.53 -3.68 14.36
C HIS A 937 26.79 -3.92 12.87
N THR A 938 28.04 -4.06 12.49
CA THR A 938 28.47 -4.48 11.16
C THR A 938 28.95 -5.94 11.18
N GLY A 939 28.77 -6.65 10.07
CA GLY A 939 29.26 -8.02 9.87
C GLY A 939 30.39 -8.08 8.86
N PHE A 940 31.34 -9.01 9.05
CA PHE A 940 32.51 -9.16 8.19
C PHE A 940 32.14 -9.52 6.74
N THR A 941 31.08 -10.26 6.55
CA THR A 941 30.55 -10.70 5.25
C THR A 941 29.95 -9.57 4.38
N GLY A 942 29.79 -8.35 4.94
CA GLY A 942 29.21 -7.23 4.22
C GLY A 942 27.87 -6.78 4.78
N THR A 943 27.38 -7.46 5.78
CA THR A 943 26.09 -7.17 6.45
C THR A 943 26.20 -6.02 7.45
N CYS A 944 25.09 -5.31 7.71
CA CYS A 944 24.94 -4.42 8.85
C CYS A 944 23.46 -4.22 9.18
N THR A 945 23.23 -3.76 10.42
CA THR A 945 21.93 -3.25 10.84
C THR A 945 22.12 -2.11 11.82
N TRP A 946 21.30 -1.04 11.68
CA TRP A 946 21.35 0.15 12.51
C TRP A 946 19.94 0.60 12.87
N ALA A 947 19.69 0.79 14.16
CA ALA A 947 18.45 1.31 14.72
C ALA A 947 18.70 2.71 15.31
N ASP A 948 17.94 3.70 14.87
CA ASP A 948 17.98 5.09 15.30
C ASP A 948 16.69 5.44 16.06
N PRO A 949 16.71 5.50 17.40
CA PRO A 949 15.54 5.83 18.21
C PRO A 949 15.00 7.25 17.97
N GLN A 950 15.88 8.21 17.64
CA GLN A 950 15.49 9.61 17.48
C GLN A 950 14.64 9.81 16.22
N ASN A 951 14.99 9.16 15.11
CA ASN A 951 14.25 9.24 13.86
C ASN A 951 13.28 8.06 13.66
N LYS A 952 13.20 7.12 14.63
CA LYS A 952 12.45 5.85 14.52
C LYS A 952 12.79 5.13 13.22
N LEU A 953 14.08 5.09 12.88
CA LEU A 953 14.61 4.58 11.62
C LEU A 953 15.36 3.28 11.86
N LEU A 954 15.12 2.31 10.99
CA LEU A 954 15.86 1.07 10.93
C LEU A 954 16.44 0.89 9.52
N TYR A 955 17.72 0.56 9.45
CA TYR A 955 18.45 0.25 8.24
C TYR A 955 19.07 -1.14 8.35
N VAL A 956 18.83 -1.98 7.34
CA VAL A 956 19.43 -3.30 7.16
C VAL A 956 20.09 -3.37 5.79
N MET A 957 21.32 -3.86 5.76
CA MET A 957 22.02 -4.24 4.53
C MET A 957 22.56 -5.66 4.66
N LEU A 958 22.24 -6.51 3.69
CA LEU A 958 22.80 -7.84 3.55
C LEU A 958 23.62 -7.94 2.27
N SER A 959 24.81 -8.55 2.35
CA SER A 959 25.69 -8.78 1.21
C SER A 959 26.66 -9.93 1.52
N ASN A 960 27.29 -10.48 0.50
CA ASN A 960 28.35 -11.47 0.61
C ASN A 960 29.66 -10.94 -0.02
N ARG A 961 30.11 -9.75 0.43
CA ARG A 961 31.33 -9.08 -0.08
C ARG A 961 32.58 -9.97 -0.06
N THR A 962 32.63 -10.93 0.84
CA THR A 962 33.73 -11.88 1.01
C THR A 962 33.84 -12.88 -0.14
N TYR A 963 32.80 -13.03 -0.96
CA TYR A 963 32.86 -13.88 -2.14
C TYR A 963 33.58 -13.18 -3.31
N PRO A 964 34.45 -13.83 -4.05
CA PRO A 964 34.94 -15.19 -3.82
C PRO A 964 36.12 -15.29 -2.82
N ARG A 965 36.67 -14.14 -2.34
CA ARG A 965 37.83 -14.10 -1.43
C ARG A 965 37.62 -13.06 -0.33
N LYS A 966 37.84 -13.44 0.94
CA LYS A 966 37.79 -12.58 2.13
C LYS A 966 38.70 -11.35 2.06
N SER A 967 39.79 -11.42 1.26
CA SER A 967 40.74 -10.32 1.04
C SER A 967 40.21 -9.19 0.14
N ASN A 968 38.97 -9.28 -0.37
CA ASN A 968 38.35 -8.19 -1.10
C ASN A 968 37.86 -7.09 -0.13
N TYR A 969 38.68 -6.05 0.07
CA TYR A 969 38.35 -4.91 0.94
C TYR A 969 37.70 -3.73 0.20
N LYS A 970 37.42 -3.84 -1.12
CA LYS A 970 36.83 -2.75 -1.91
C LYS A 970 35.50 -2.24 -1.29
N PHE A 971 34.67 -3.13 -0.78
CA PHE A 971 33.42 -2.81 -0.11
C PHE A 971 33.62 -1.90 1.12
N ILE A 972 34.62 -2.20 1.94
CA ILE A 972 34.97 -1.44 3.15
C ILE A 972 35.68 -0.14 2.78
N ASN A 973 36.60 -0.19 1.81
CA ASN A 973 37.38 0.99 1.39
C ASN A 973 36.51 2.02 0.69
N ASN A 974 35.50 1.59 -0.09
CA ASN A 974 34.52 2.46 -0.74
C ASN A 974 33.38 2.89 0.20
N ASN A 975 33.42 2.48 1.46
CA ASN A 975 32.49 2.87 2.51
C ASN A 975 31.00 2.67 2.15
N ILE A 976 30.69 1.57 1.45
CA ILE A 976 29.36 1.31 0.84
C ILE A 976 28.24 1.42 1.88
N ARG A 977 28.39 0.78 3.06
CA ARG A 977 27.35 0.77 4.13
C ARG A 977 26.98 2.18 4.59
N ASN A 978 27.97 3.01 4.88
CA ASN A 978 27.75 4.33 5.44
C ASN A 978 27.17 5.28 4.38
N ARG A 979 27.64 5.17 3.15
CA ARG A 979 27.11 5.96 2.00
C ARG A 979 25.64 5.62 1.72
N VAL A 980 25.23 4.34 1.84
CA VAL A 980 23.81 3.95 1.74
C VAL A 980 23.01 4.56 2.90
N GLN A 981 23.56 4.53 4.11
CA GLN A 981 22.91 5.15 5.28
C GLN A 981 22.84 6.68 5.14
N ASP A 982 23.88 7.33 4.58
CA ASP A 982 23.87 8.77 4.27
C ASP A 982 22.71 9.11 3.29
N ALA A 983 22.55 8.31 2.20
CA ALA A 983 21.47 8.51 1.24
C ALA A 983 20.07 8.38 1.89
N ILE A 984 19.90 7.48 2.87
CA ILE A 984 18.65 7.35 3.62
C ILE A 984 18.38 8.61 4.45
N TYR A 985 19.37 9.13 5.17
CA TYR A 985 19.21 10.37 5.94
C TYR A 985 18.97 11.58 5.04
N GLU A 986 19.63 11.66 3.89
CA GLU A 986 19.41 12.72 2.91
C GLU A 986 17.97 12.73 2.39
N ALA A 987 17.40 11.56 2.08
CA ALA A 987 16.00 11.46 1.68
C ALA A 987 15.05 11.93 2.81
N ILE A 988 15.34 11.59 4.06
CA ILE A 988 14.56 12.06 5.23
C ILE A 988 14.69 13.58 5.41
N GLU A 989 15.87 14.15 5.20
CA GLU A 989 16.09 15.61 5.30
C GLU A 989 15.32 16.37 4.22
N ARG A 990 15.32 15.85 2.96
CA ARG A 990 14.54 16.42 1.85
C ARG A 990 13.04 16.36 2.12
N SER A 991 12.53 15.27 2.66
CA SER A 991 11.11 15.16 3.01
C SER A 991 10.65 16.23 3.99
N LYS A 992 11.48 16.58 4.97
CA LYS A 992 11.19 17.67 5.92
C LYS A 992 11.17 19.03 5.25
N TRP A 993 11.97 19.23 4.19
CA TRP A 993 11.99 20.46 3.43
C TRP A 993 10.70 20.62 2.60
N TYR A 994 10.20 19.56 1.94
CA TYR A 994 8.94 19.59 1.20
C TYR A 994 7.71 19.91 2.07
N VAL A 995 7.70 19.46 3.32
CA VAL A 995 6.60 19.75 4.25
C VAL A 995 6.61 21.21 4.72
N LYS A 996 7.78 21.90 4.70
CA LYS A 996 7.92 23.29 5.17
C LYS A 996 7.69 24.32 4.06
N ASN A 997 7.82 23.96 2.82
CA ASN A 997 7.66 24.80 1.63
C ASN A 997 6.48 24.32 0.74
#